data_bcfd9ae5c73e0bf83c0158241b74e324
#
_entry.id   bcfd9ae5c73e0bf83c0158241b74e324
#
_cell.length_a   1.000
_cell.length_b   1.000
_cell.length_c   1.000
_cell.angle_alpha   90.00
_cell.angle_beta   90.00
_cell.angle_gamma   90.00
#
_symmetry.space_group_name_H-M   'P 1'
#
loop_
_entity.id
_entity.type
_entity.pdbx_description
1 polymer ?
#
loop_
_entity_poly.entity_id
_entity_poly.type
_entity_poly.pdbx_seq_one_letter_code
_entity_poly.pdbx_strand_id
1 'polypeptide(L)'
;MSMKYTRLVFSFCACLAFSQAFGKAEGDLSVIRQNFNRIYVQSEGEESPLKELLLQNQPGFSVSDRVVMELQQRVPYEAARMRHYLKALQADGSWSDINYQDTNRSGWDPRLHAERILEMVKHFSNPENEYYHSKKVEKAIHRALRYWFVQKPVCLNWYYNQIGIPRTLGTAFILFEPFLTDAEKQDAITVMKQARFGMTGQNKVWLAGNVMMRGVLENDLDLVKQARDTIVSEIVRGGKEGIKDDGCFHQHGPQPQFGNYGLAYVYTMSLLSGLFSDTSMAFTPSQLEVIAGLLEEGYQWVIWQGKMDIASLGRQLFASAPLHKALSLAFAATELGGGRDARCNQVAARLLENCFSPHNGLIGHKHFWQSDYTLSRRAGWMASLKMASDRVMGVESMNGDNMKGYYMADGALYIYKDATEYYDIFPLWDWRKLPGVTCYDDVRPVPLLKHSYYPRNRGRFVGGLSDGKNGISAMELDRDGLKAQKFWLFADEAVLCLGAGISSDSALHVTTAVEQCWSREEPLRISTADDTRIWHHGRGYVLWNNLDSCFTRTAASSGSWHDVMKMYKNDTVSGRLFTLYLDYGVRPKESSYCYAVLPETTEADLRNFRTDNFRVMCNDSRLQAVWQVDRSVCWAAVREPFTLRVTPELEVDFHTPGLYRIGRGTGGRWEVYFSDPMQCQDEVQITVNGKQGTHALPQGKDRGTTLRFEVN
;
A
#
# COMPACT_ATOMS: atom_id res chain seq x y z
N MET A 1 -16.37 -69.23 -18.14
CA MET A 1 -15.17 -68.99 -17.33
C MET A 1 -14.67 -67.51 -17.48
N SER A 2 -15.49 -66.60 -17.96
CA SER A 2 -15.07 -65.19 -18.30
C SER A 2 -15.61 -64.10 -17.33
N MET A 3 -16.59 -64.39 -16.49
CA MET A 3 -17.23 -63.36 -15.67
C MET A 3 -16.68 -63.21 -14.21
N LYS A 4 -15.87 -64.16 -13.74
CA LYS A 4 -15.29 -64.10 -12.39
C LYS A 4 -13.93 -63.34 -12.32
N TYR A 5 -13.21 -63.30 -13.42
CA TYR A 5 -11.91 -62.57 -13.46
C TYR A 5 -12.09 -61.04 -13.59
N THR A 6 -13.14 -60.55 -14.23
CA THR A 6 -13.39 -59.12 -14.39
C THR A 6 -13.77 -58.41 -13.07
N ARG A 7 -14.44 -59.11 -12.13
CA ARG A 7 -14.78 -58.55 -10.82
C ARG A 7 -13.57 -58.51 -9.84
N LEU A 8 -12.63 -59.49 -9.98
CA LEU A 8 -11.43 -59.51 -9.12
C LEU A 8 -10.42 -58.38 -9.52
N VAL A 9 -10.29 -58.11 -10.85
CA VAL A 9 -9.37 -57.05 -11.34
C VAL A 9 -9.90 -55.66 -11.00
N PHE A 10 -11.23 -55.45 -11.09
CA PHE A 10 -11.83 -54.18 -10.67
C PHE A 10 -11.74 -53.93 -9.17
N SER A 11 -11.87 -54.96 -8.34
CA SER A 11 -11.73 -54.84 -6.88
C SER A 11 -10.29 -54.62 -6.47
N PHE A 12 -9.31 -55.20 -7.17
CA PHE A 12 -7.88 -55.03 -6.87
C PHE A 12 -7.37 -53.65 -7.35
N CYS A 13 -7.83 -53.17 -8.50
CA CYS A 13 -7.52 -51.80 -8.99
C CYS A 13 -8.18 -50.72 -8.12
N ALA A 14 -9.41 -50.95 -7.63
CA ALA A 14 -10.07 -50.04 -6.71
C ALA A 14 -9.37 -49.99 -5.34
N CYS A 15 -8.93 -51.13 -4.79
CA CYS A 15 -8.15 -51.17 -3.55
C CYS A 15 -6.75 -50.57 -3.70
N LEU A 16 -6.05 -50.76 -4.83
CA LEU A 16 -4.76 -50.10 -5.12
C LEU A 16 -4.91 -48.61 -5.33
N ALA A 17 -5.96 -48.17 -6.03
CA ALA A 17 -6.26 -46.73 -6.19
C ALA A 17 -6.67 -46.09 -4.86
N PHE A 18 -7.41 -46.81 -4.01
CA PHE A 18 -7.78 -46.34 -2.66
C PHE A 18 -6.56 -46.32 -1.73
N SER A 19 -5.67 -47.32 -1.75
CA SER A 19 -4.44 -47.32 -0.95
C SER A 19 -3.41 -46.28 -1.42
N GLN A 20 -3.30 -46.05 -2.73
CA GLN A 20 -2.48 -44.95 -3.28
C GLN A 20 -3.07 -43.57 -2.94
N ALA A 21 -4.39 -43.40 -2.97
CA ALA A 21 -5.05 -42.17 -2.56
C ALA A 21 -4.92 -41.91 -1.03
N PHE A 22 -5.03 -42.95 -0.21
CA PHE A 22 -4.84 -42.84 1.24
C PHE A 22 -3.38 -42.57 1.61
N GLY A 23 -2.42 -43.22 0.99
CA GLY A 23 -0.98 -42.98 1.20
C GLY A 23 -0.54 -41.59 0.73
N LYS A 24 -1.18 -41.07 -0.33
CA LYS A 24 -0.94 -39.71 -0.81
C LYS A 24 -1.61 -38.63 0.09
N ALA A 25 -2.74 -38.97 0.70
CA ALA A 25 -3.47 -38.09 1.61
C ALA A 25 -2.75 -37.85 2.93
N GLU A 26 -2.23 -38.94 3.56
CA GLU A 26 -1.37 -38.85 4.75
C GLU A 26 -0.05 -38.11 4.41
N GLY A 27 0.46 -38.28 3.18
CA GLY A 27 1.62 -37.57 2.67
C GLY A 27 1.42 -36.06 2.64
N ASP A 28 0.30 -35.54 2.10
CA ASP A 28 0.05 -34.10 1.98
C ASP A 28 -0.01 -33.41 3.36
N LEU A 29 -0.70 -33.97 4.35
CA LEU A 29 -0.75 -33.37 5.69
C LEU A 29 0.61 -33.40 6.39
N SER A 30 1.39 -34.46 6.18
CA SER A 30 2.75 -34.56 6.71
C SER A 30 3.66 -33.50 6.09
N VAL A 31 3.57 -33.26 4.75
CA VAL A 31 4.32 -32.25 4.05
C VAL A 31 3.92 -30.84 4.52
N ILE A 32 2.63 -30.57 4.73
CA ILE A 32 2.17 -29.28 5.29
C ILE A 32 2.79 -29.04 6.67
N ARG A 33 2.82 -30.05 7.57
CA ARG A 33 3.48 -29.90 8.88
C ARG A 33 4.98 -29.62 8.76
N GLN A 34 5.66 -30.29 7.84
CA GLN A 34 7.08 -30.03 7.55
C GLN A 34 7.27 -28.60 7.02
N ASN A 35 6.39 -28.13 6.13
CA ASN A 35 6.43 -26.76 5.63
C ASN A 35 6.16 -25.74 6.74
N PHE A 36 5.26 -26.00 7.71
CA PHE A 36 5.12 -25.17 8.91
C PHE A 36 6.43 -25.05 9.68
N ASN A 37 7.12 -26.19 9.89
CA ASN A 37 8.40 -26.19 10.59
C ASN A 37 9.45 -25.37 9.81
N ARG A 38 9.59 -25.63 8.51
CA ARG A 38 10.51 -24.90 7.62
C ARG A 38 10.26 -23.38 7.63
N ILE A 39 9.01 -22.94 7.49
CA ILE A 39 8.67 -21.52 7.36
C ILE A 39 8.79 -20.79 8.71
N TYR A 40 8.39 -21.42 9.81
CA TYR A 40 8.29 -20.73 11.09
C TYR A 40 9.41 -21.01 12.09
N VAL A 41 10.24 -22.03 11.87
CA VAL A 41 11.22 -22.49 12.87
C VAL A 41 12.62 -22.62 12.32
N GLN A 42 12.81 -23.26 11.15
CA GLN A 42 14.16 -23.54 10.63
C GLN A 42 14.86 -22.26 10.20
N SER A 43 16.11 -22.08 10.65
CA SER A 43 17.03 -21.15 10.03
C SER A 43 17.53 -21.77 8.72
N GLU A 44 17.37 -21.07 7.60
CA GLU A 44 18.24 -21.36 6.46
C GLU A 44 19.66 -20.96 6.88
N GLY A 45 20.63 -21.86 6.63
CA GLY A 45 22.00 -21.62 7.03
C GLY A 45 22.52 -20.26 6.62
N GLU A 46 23.36 -19.71 7.39
CA GLU A 46 24.11 -18.47 7.51
C GLU A 46 23.76 -17.26 6.62
N GLU A 47 23.11 -17.41 5.44
CA GLU A 47 22.84 -16.29 4.52
C GLU A 47 21.39 -16.37 3.99
N SER A 48 20.51 -15.55 4.56
CA SER A 48 19.20 -15.32 3.95
C SER A 48 19.42 -14.59 2.60
N PRO A 49 18.92 -15.12 1.46
CA PRO A 49 19.00 -14.41 0.18
C PRO A 49 18.47 -12.98 0.25
N LEU A 50 17.45 -12.74 1.09
CA LEU A 50 16.89 -11.42 1.36
C LEU A 50 17.90 -10.50 2.08
N LYS A 51 18.60 -11.03 3.10
CA LYS A 51 19.62 -10.27 3.84
C LYS A 51 20.78 -9.90 2.94
N GLU A 52 21.29 -10.86 2.19
CA GLU A 52 22.39 -10.64 1.25
C GLU A 52 22.01 -9.59 0.20
N LEU A 53 20.83 -9.70 -0.37
CA LEU A 53 20.34 -8.78 -1.41
C LEU A 53 20.10 -7.36 -0.86
N LEU A 54 19.55 -7.22 0.35
CA LEU A 54 19.37 -5.93 1.02
C LEU A 54 20.71 -5.28 1.39
N LEU A 55 21.72 -6.06 1.81
CA LEU A 55 23.04 -5.54 2.15
C LEU A 55 23.89 -5.21 0.91
N GLN A 56 23.79 -5.99 -0.16
CA GLN A 56 24.51 -5.73 -1.41
C GLN A 56 24.03 -4.48 -2.12
N ASN A 57 22.73 -4.20 -2.10
CA ASN A 57 22.11 -3.11 -2.85
C ASN A 57 22.04 -1.78 -2.08
N GLN A 58 22.35 -1.75 -0.80
CA GLN A 58 22.33 -0.53 0.01
C GLN A 58 23.52 -0.43 0.97
N PRO A 59 24.69 0.04 0.51
CA PRO A 59 25.81 0.36 1.38
C PRO A 59 25.37 1.40 2.44
N GLY A 60 25.31 1.01 3.71
CA GLY A 60 24.83 1.84 4.81
C GLY A 60 23.39 1.58 5.27
N PHE A 61 22.64 0.70 4.61
CA PHE A 61 21.36 0.22 5.08
C PHE A 61 21.58 -0.96 6.04
N SER A 62 21.70 -0.69 7.33
CA SER A 62 21.76 -1.75 8.34
C SER A 62 20.35 -2.24 8.65
N VAL A 63 19.88 -3.22 7.88
CA VAL A 63 18.78 -4.06 8.36
C VAL A 63 19.39 -4.91 9.47
N SER A 64 18.94 -4.72 10.71
CA SER A 64 19.38 -5.60 11.79
C SER A 64 18.93 -7.01 11.50
N ASP A 65 19.74 -8.01 11.83
CA ASP A 65 19.40 -9.44 11.69
C ASP A 65 18.02 -9.75 12.27
N ARG A 66 17.65 -9.05 13.36
CA ARG A 66 16.35 -9.10 13.98
C ARG A 66 15.21 -8.78 13.01
N VAL A 67 15.30 -7.69 12.23
CA VAL A 67 14.25 -7.30 11.29
C VAL A 67 14.09 -8.33 10.20
N VAL A 68 15.19 -8.85 9.65
CA VAL A 68 15.15 -9.91 8.63
C VAL A 68 14.50 -11.18 9.20
N MET A 69 14.88 -11.60 10.40
CA MET A 69 14.31 -12.78 11.05
C MET A 69 12.83 -12.59 11.43
N GLU A 70 12.44 -11.40 11.89
CA GLU A 70 11.02 -11.07 12.14
C GLU A 70 10.20 -11.16 10.85
N LEU A 71 10.73 -10.64 9.74
CA LEU A 71 10.09 -10.70 8.43
C LEU A 71 9.93 -12.14 7.93
N GLN A 72 10.94 -12.97 8.14
CA GLN A 72 10.89 -14.40 7.80
C GLN A 72 10.05 -15.23 8.79
N GLN A 73 9.29 -14.57 9.69
CA GLN A 73 8.52 -15.23 10.76
C GLN A 73 9.37 -16.14 11.66
N ARG A 74 10.69 -16.02 11.57
CA ARG A 74 11.62 -16.74 12.44
C ARG A 74 11.77 -15.99 13.74
N VAL A 75 12.00 -16.74 14.81
CA VAL A 75 12.24 -16.13 16.11
C VAL A 75 13.66 -15.58 16.10
N PRO A 76 13.86 -14.24 16.25
CA PRO A 76 15.19 -13.74 16.53
C PRO A 76 15.65 -14.37 17.84
N TYR A 77 16.88 -14.92 17.85
CA TYR A 77 17.44 -15.51 19.05
C TYR A 77 17.74 -14.41 20.08
N GLU A 78 16.75 -14.06 20.87
CA GLU A 78 16.90 -13.20 22.03
C GLU A 78 16.80 -14.01 23.31
N ALA A 79 17.89 -14.63 23.71
CA ALA A 79 17.97 -15.37 24.97
C ALA A 79 17.50 -14.55 26.19
N ALA A 80 17.67 -13.23 26.15
CA ALA A 80 17.18 -12.33 27.20
C ALA A 80 15.65 -12.31 27.29
N ARG A 81 14.94 -12.30 26.13
CA ARG A 81 13.48 -12.28 26.06
C ARG A 81 12.88 -13.62 26.51
N MET A 82 13.44 -14.73 26.06
CA MET A 82 13.05 -16.04 26.56
C MET A 82 13.28 -16.22 28.06
N ARG A 83 14.45 -15.79 28.57
CA ARG A 83 14.73 -15.80 30.03
C ARG A 83 13.70 -14.96 30.79
N HIS A 84 13.34 -13.78 30.25
CA HIS A 84 12.30 -12.95 30.85
C HIS A 84 10.95 -13.67 30.89
N TYR A 85 10.50 -14.26 29.78
CA TYR A 85 9.22 -14.97 29.73
C TYR A 85 9.17 -16.13 30.73
N LEU A 86 10.22 -16.94 30.78
CA LEU A 86 10.30 -18.07 31.71
C LEU A 86 10.36 -17.65 33.18
N LYS A 87 11.00 -16.51 33.48
CA LYS A 87 11.11 -15.96 34.84
C LYS A 87 9.81 -15.28 35.29
N ALA A 88 9.15 -14.56 34.39
CA ALA A 88 7.94 -13.79 34.69
C ALA A 88 6.66 -14.65 34.67
N LEU A 89 6.71 -15.88 34.11
CA LEU A 89 5.55 -16.79 34.05
C LEU A 89 5.12 -17.22 35.47
N GLN A 90 3.90 -16.87 35.85
CA GLN A 90 3.33 -17.16 37.15
C GLN A 90 2.97 -18.66 37.31
N ALA A 91 2.67 -19.09 38.54
CA ALA A 91 2.32 -20.46 38.84
C ALA A 91 1.03 -20.92 38.13
N ASP A 92 0.08 -20.02 37.92
CA ASP A 92 -1.17 -20.25 37.19
C ASP A 92 -1.03 -20.24 35.67
N GLY A 93 0.13 -19.80 35.14
CA GLY A 93 0.41 -19.69 33.71
C GLY A 93 0.20 -18.30 33.12
N SER A 94 -0.16 -17.30 33.91
CA SER A 94 -0.28 -15.90 33.50
C SER A 94 1.07 -15.16 33.49
N TRP A 95 1.08 -13.95 32.92
CA TRP A 95 2.17 -12.97 33.07
C TRP A 95 1.63 -11.70 33.72
N SER A 96 2.27 -11.20 34.78
CA SER A 96 1.81 -10.06 35.56
C SER A 96 1.84 -8.72 34.80
N ASP A 97 2.59 -8.64 33.71
CA ASP A 97 2.71 -7.47 32.84
C ASP A 97 1.69 -7.45 31.69
N ILE A 98 0.79 -8.42 31.64
CA ILE A 98 -0.35 -8.48 30.68
C ILE A 98 -1.63 -8.10 31.41
N ASN A 99 -2.33 -7.11 30.89
CA ASN A 99 -3.66 -6.75 31.37
C ASN A 99 -4.73 -7.65 30.72
N TYR A 100 -5.10 -8.74 31.40
CA TYR A 100 -6.13 -9.65 30.90
C TYR A 100 -7.55 -9.09 30.93
N GLN A 101 -7.77 -7.93 31.56
CA GLN A 101 -9.04 -7.21 31.60
C GLN A 101 -9.08 -6.06 30.57
N ASP A 102 -8.10 -5.99 29.65
CA ASP A 102 -8.07 -4.95 28.64
C ASP A 102 -9.28 -5.02 27.71
N THR A 103 -9.93 -3.89 27.48
CA THR A 103 -11.10 -3.72 26.60
C THR A 103 -10.79 -2.99 25.29
N ASN A 104 -9.54 -2.68 25.03
CA ASN A 104 -9.13 -2.00 23.81
C ASN A 104 -9.50 -2.81 22.56
N ARG A 105 -10.01 -2.14 21.55
CA ARG A 105 -10.35 -2.76 20.26
C ARG A 105 -9.14 -2.89 19.32
N SER A 106 -8.06 -2.17 19.58
CA SER A 106 -6.78 -2.25 18.89
C SER A 106 -5.66 -2.29 19.92
N GLY A 107 -4.62 -3.08 19.66
CA GLY A 107 -3.53 -3.26 20.64
C GLY A 107 -3.94 -4.06 21.89
N TRP A 108 -4.98 -4.87 21.84
CA TRP A 108 -5.55 -5.66 22.93
C TRP A 108 -4.50 -6.53 23.63
N ASP A 109 -4.25 -6.26 24.93
CA ASP A 109 -3.14 -6.82 25.69
C ASP A 109 -3.12 -8.36 25.78
N PRO A 110 -4.25 -9.07 26.00
CA PRO A 110 -4.21 -10.54 26.09
C PRO A 110 -3.66 -11.24 24.85
N ARG A 111 -3.59 -10.59 23.68
CA ARG A 111 -2.90 -11.14 22.49
C ARG A 111 -1.43 -11.45 22.77
N LEU A 112 -0.78 -10.67 23.65
CA LEU A 112 0.63 -10.89 24.04
C LEU A 112 0.85 -12.27 24.67
N HIS A 113 -0.14 -12.80 25.36
CA HIS A 113 -0.08 -14.16 25.91
C HIS A 113 0.04 -15.21 24.79
N ALA A 114 -0.80 -15.11 23.76
CA ALA A 114 -0.75 -16.01 22.60
C ALA A 114 0.57 -15.86 21.82
N GLU A 115 1.05 -14.64 21.65
CA GLU A 115 2.34 -14.34 20.99
C GLU A 115 3.52 -14.95 21.76
N ARG A 116 3.52 -14.87 23.11
CA ARG A 116 4.56 -15.49 23.95
C ARG A 116 4.54 -17.00 23.87
N ILE A 117 3.35 -17.62 23.82
CA ILE A 117 3.24 -19.07 23.59
C ILE A 117 3.88 -19.43 22.26
N LEU A 118 3.53 -18.75 21.17
CA LEU A 118 4.10 -19.03 19.86
C LEU A 118 5.62 -18.85 19.85
N GLU A 119 6.14 -17.79 20.49
CA GLU A 119 7.57 -17.58 20.58
C GLU A 119 8.28 -18.69 21.37
N MET A 120 7.74 -19.09 22.52
CA MET A 120 8.29 -20.21 23.30
C MET A 120 8.29 -21.51 22.49
N VAL A 121 7.21 -21.78 21.72
CA VAL A 121 7.11 -22.96 20.87
C VAL A 121 8.16 -22.94 19.75
N LYS A 122 8.37 -21.80 19.11
CA LYS A 122 9.41 -21.66 18.07
C LYS A 122 10.81 -21.94 18.62
N HIS A 123 11.16 -21.37 19.78
CA HIS A 123 12.43 -21.66 20.44
C HIS A 123 12.56 -23.15 20.82
N PHE A 124 11.48 -23.73 21.34
CA PHE A 124 11.44 -25.14 21.70
C PHE A 124 11.61 -26.09 20.51
N SER A 125 11.07 -25.70 19.35
CA SER A 125 11.11 -26.52 18.14
C SER A 125 12.34 -26.31 17.26
N ASN A 126 13.19 -25.31 17.54
CA ASN A 126 14.36 -24.99 16.73
C ASN A 126 15.59 -25.79 17.20
N PRO A 127 16.14 -26.73 16.36
CA PRO A 127 17.29 -27.54 16.72
C PRO A 127 18.56 -26.74 17.07
N GLU A 128 18.70 -25.53 16.53
CA GLU A 128 19.87 -24.65 16.74
C GLU A 128 19.76 -23.82 18.03
N ASN A 129 18.63 -23.91 18.73
CA ASN A 129 18.35 -23.09 19.91
C ASN A 129 18.71 -23.81 21.21
N GLU A 130 19.24 -23.09 22.21
CA GLU A 130 19.53 -23.64 23.56
C GLU A 130 18.29 -24.22 24.27
N TYR A 131 17.08 -23.82 23.84
CA TYR A 131 15.82 -24.29 24.38
C TYR A 131 15.21 -25.47 23.60
N TYR A 132 15.94 -26.01 22.62
CA TYR A 132 15.45 -27.15 21.81
C TYR A 132 15.06 -28.33 22.70
N HIS A 133 13.79 -28.73 22.64
CA HIS A 133 13.20 -29.79 23.43
C HIS A 133 13.47 -29.70 24.95
N SER A 134 13.68 -28.48 25.46
CA SER A 134 13.92 -28.24 26.88
C SER A 134 12.69 -28.57 27.71
N LYS A 135 12.83 -29.52 28.66
CA LYS A 135 11.75 -29.89 29.60
C LYS A 135 11.24 -28.73 30.45
N LYS A 136 12.06 -27.72 30.69
CA LYS A 136 11.65 -26.52 31.41
C LYS A 136 10.72 -25.67 30.53
N VAL A 137 11.03 -25.52 29.26
CA VAL A 137 10.22 -24.74 28.29
C VAL A 137 8.93 -25.48 27.98
N GLU A 138 8.97 -26.80 27.76
CA GLU A 138 7.81 -27.68 27.57
C GLU A 138 6.78 -27.46 28.70
N LYS A 139 7.21 -27.58 29.98
CA LYS A 139 6.35 -27.34 31.14
C LYS A 139 5.80 -25.93 31.19
N ALA A 140 6.58 -24.93 30.76
CA ALA A 140 6.13 -23.54 30.70
C ALA A 140 5.06 -23.33 29.62
N ILE A 141 5.22 -23.95 28.44
CA ILE A 141 4.22 -23.92 27.35
C ILE A 141 2.91 -24.54 27.82
N HIS A 142 2.92 -25.77 28.37
CA HIS A 142 1.72 -26.41 28.88
C HIS A 142 1.00 -25.57 29.93
N ARG A 143 1.74 -24.90 30.83
CA ARG A 143 1.16 -24.06 31.87
C ARG A 143 0.50 -22.80 31.29
N ALA A 144 1.14 -22.15 30.31
CA ALA A 144 0.57 -20.99 29.62
C ALA A 144 -0.66 -21.38 28.77
N LEU A 145 -0.61 -22.53 28.07
CA LEU A 145 -1.76 -23.06 27.31
C LEU A 145 -2.95 -23.32 28.24
N ARG A 146 -2.72 -23.95 29.39
CA ARG A 146 -3.77 -24.23 30.39
C ARG A 146 -4.44 -22.93 30.86
N TYR A 147 -3.67 -21.91 31.16
CA TYR A 147 -4.22 -20.60 31.53
C TYR A 147 -5.14 -20.05 30.44
N TRP A 148 -4.68 -20.06 29.18
CA TRP A 148 -5.48 -19.60 28.05
C TRP A 148 -6.78 -20.37 27.89
N PHE A 149 -6.73 -21.68 27.96
CA PHE A 149 -7.90 -22.55 27.80
C PHE A 149 -8.93 -22.40 28.92
N VAL A 150 -8.49 -22.11 30.14
CA VAL A 150 -9.38 -21.83 31.28
C VAL A 150 -9.98 -20.43 31.20
N GLN A 151 -9.16 -19.40 30.96
CA GLN A 151 -9.61 -18.01 31.02
C GLN A 151 -10.40 -17.58 29.78
N LYS A 152 -10.10 -18.14 28.61
CA LYS A 152 -10.75 -17.86 27.32
C LYS A 152 -10.95 -16.36 27.07
N PRO A 153 -9.89 -15.54 27.07
CA PRO A 153 -10.01 -14.09 26.89
C PRO A 153 -10.72 -13.74 25.59
N VAL A 154 -11.66 -12.78 25.62
CA VAL A 154 -12.45 -12.33 24.46
C VAL A 154 -12.24 -10.84 24.25
N CYS A 155 -11.85 -10.46 23.03
CA CYS A 155 -11.73 -9.06 22.63
C CYS A 155 -13.07 -8.51 22.14
N LEU A 156 -13.34 -7.23 22.39
CA LEU A 156 -14.50 -6.52 21.81
C LEU A 156 -14.38 -6.35 20.26
N ASN A 157 -13.22 -6.55 19.69
CA ASN A 157 -12.99 -6.58 18.26
C ASN A 157 -12.98 -8.04 17.77
N TRP A 158 -13.95 -8.39 16.95
CA TRP A 158 -14.11 -9.73 16.37
C TRP A 158 -12.85 -10.27 15.67
N TYR A 159 -12.03 -9.36 15.10
CA TYR A 159 -10.78 -9.70 14.40
C TYR A 159 -9.84 -10.56 15.29
N TYR A 160 -9.64 -10.15 16.56
CA TYR A 160 -8.79 -10.94 17.47
C TYR A 160 -9.37 -12.31 17.72
N ASN A 161 -10.68 -12.42 17.93
CA ASN A 161 -11.33 -13.68 18.29
C ASN A 161 -11.34 -14.68 17.13
N GLN A 162 -11.62 -14.21 15.91
CA GLN A 162 -11.83 -15.10 14.75
C GLN A 162 -10.60 -15.21 13.84
N ILE A 163 -9.72 -14.21 13.83
CA ILE A 163 -8.55 -14.18 12.95
C ILE A 163 -7.24 -14.19 13.74
N GLY A 164 -6.98 -13.16 14.56
CA GLY A 164 -5.68 -12.95 15.17
C GLY A 164 -5.24 -14.09 16.09
N ILE A 165 -6.06 -14.43 17.08
CA ILE A 165 -5.76 -15.49 18.06
C ILE A 165 -5.71 -16.86 17.40
N PRO A 166 -6.71 -17.30 16.57
CA PRO A 166 -6.61 -18.57 15.88
C PRO A 166 -5.37 -18.68 14.98
N ARG A 167 -4.95 -17.59 14.32
CA ARG A 167 -3.73 -17.60 13.51
C ARG A 167 -2.47 -17.80 14.36
N THR A 168 -2.34 -17.06 15.45
CA THR A 168 -1.16 -17.13 16.32
C THR A 168 -1.08 -18.47 17.04
N LEU A 169 -2.14 -18.87 17.73
CA LEU A 169 -2.16 -20.13 18.47
C LEU A 169 -2.23 -21.34 17.54
N GLY A 170 -2.91 -21.27 16.40
CA GLY A 170 -2.95 -22.36 15.42
C GLY A 170 -1.57 -22.73 14.91
N THR A 171 -0.72 -21.74 14.61
CA THR A 171 0.69 -21.98 14.28
C THR A 171 1.42 -22.64 15.43
N ALA A 172 1.24 -22.15 16.67
CA ALA A 172 1.86 -22.76 17.85
C ALA A 172 1.39 -24.20 18.06
N PHE A 173 0.10 -24.47 17.91
CA PHE A 173 -0.48 -25.82 18.08
C PHE A 173 0.08 -26.82 17.07
N ILE A 174 0.23 -26.44 15.79
CA ILE A 174 0.79 -27.33 14.76
C ILE A 174 2.27 -27.63 15.06
N LEU A 175 3.06 -26.62 15.41
CA LEU A 175 4.48 -26.80 15.73
C LEU A 175 4.70 -27.63 16.99
N PHE A 176 3.79 -27.53 17.96
CA PHE A 176 3.87 -28.22 19.24
C PHE A 176 2.98 -29.50 19.32
N GLU A 177 2.31 -29.87 18.20
CA GLU A 177 1.35 -30.97 18.14
C GLU A 177 1.87 -32.27 18.75
N PRO A 178 3.14 -32.72 18.51
CA PRO A 178 3.65 -33.97 19.08
C PRO A 178 3.75 -33.98 20.62
N PHE A 179 3.68 -32.81 21.24
CA PHE A 179 3.82 -32.66 22.71
C PHE A 179 2.49 -32.32 23.40
N LEU A 180 1.43 -31.97 22.64
CA LEU A 180 0.11 -31.72 23.21
C LEU A 180 -0.49 -33.01 23.81
N THR A 181 -1.06 -32.89 24.99
CA THR A 181 -1.93 -33.94 25.51
C THR A 181 -3.25 -33.99 24.71
N ASP A 182 -3.98 -35.12 24.77
CA ASP A 182 -5.27 -35.26 24.09
C ASP A 182 -6.27 -34.18 24.52
N ALA A 183 -6.30 -33.83 25.81
CA ALA A 183 -7.15 -32.77 26.33
C ALA A 183 -6.77 -31.38 25.75
N GLU A 184 -5.48 -31.06 25.74
CA GLU A 184 -4.99 -29.79 25.15
C GLU A 184 -5.25 -29.71 23.63
N LYS A 185 -5.15 -30.85 22.92
CA LYS A 185 -5.49 -30.94 21.50
C LYS A 185 -6.98 -30.63 21.26
N GLN A 186 -7.88 -31.13 22.10
CA GLN A 186 -9.32 -30.80 22.01
C GLN A 186 -9.60 -29.31 22.33
N ASP A 187 -8.92 -28.75 23.33
CA ASP A 187 -9.02 -27.32 23.64
C ASP A 187 -8.47 -26.46 22.51
N ALA A 188 -7.35 -26.84 21.90
CA ALA A 188 -6.76 -26.20 20.74
C ALA A 188 -7.74 -26.19 19.54
N ILE A 189 -8.36 -27.31 19.22
CA ILE A 189 -9.39 -27.42 18.19
C ILE A 189 -10.58 -26.51 18.52
N THR A 190 -10.97 -26.41 19.79
CA THR A 190 -12.05 -25.48 20.22
C THR A 190 -11.70 -24.03 19.98
N VAL A 191 -10.46 -23.61 20.24
CA VAL A 191 -9.97 -22.27 19.89
C VAL A 191 -10.04 -22.06 18.36
N MET A 192 -9.61 -23.02 17.57
CA MET A 192 -9.60 -22.93 16.12
C MET A 192 -11.02 -22.88 15.51
N LYS A 193 -12.03 -23.46 16.15
CA LYS A 193 -13.45 -23.41 15.72
C LYS A 193 -14.06 -22.00 15.78
N GLN A 194 -13.40 -21.03 16.39
CA GLN A 194 -13.82 -19.62 16.32
C GLN A 194 -13.70 -19.04 14.91
N ALA A 195 -12.76 -19.52 14.09
CA ALA A 195 -12.65 -19.17 12.68
C ALA A 195 -13.63 -19.99 11.83
N ARG A 196 -14.34 -19.30 10.91
CA ARG A 196 -15.29 -19.94 9.99
C ARG A 196 -15.12 -19.31 8.60
N PHE A 197 -15.45 -20.05 7.55
CA PHE A 197 -15.51 -19.49 6.20
C PHE A 197 -16.48 -18.32 6.13
N GLY A 198 -16.09 -17.26 5.44
CA GLY A 198 -16.91 -16.07 5.26
C GLY A 198 -16.08 -14.87 4.85
N MET A 199 -16.72 -13.72 4.75
CA MET A 199 -16.12 -12.43 4.36
C MET A 199 -15.64 -12.40 2.89
N THR A 200 -14.86 -11.36 2.54
CA THR A 200 -14.27 -11.10 1.20
C THR A 200 -12.83 -10.61 1.36
N GLY A 201 -12.07 -10.66 0.29
CA GLY A 201 -10.72 -10.15 0.23
C GLY A 201 -9.81 -10.81 1.28
N GLN A 202 -8.95 -10.02 1.91
CA GLN A 202 -7.98 -10.54 2.87
C GLN A 202 -8.63 -11.18 4.11
N ASN A 203 -9.78 -10.71 4.56
CA ASN A 203 -10.47 -11.32 5.69
C ASN A 203 -10.89 -12.76 5.40
N LYS A 204 -11.39 -13.05 4.19
CA LYS A 204 -11.71 -14.41 3.74
C LYS A 204 -10.47 -15.30 3.73
N VAL A 205 -9.35 -14.80 3.24
CA VAL A 205 -8.08 -15.55 3.20
C VAL A 205 -7.61 -15.90 4.61
N TRP A 206 -7.63 -14.97 5.55
CA TRP A 206 -7.24 -15.22 6.95
C TRP A 206 -8.14 -16.26 7.62
N LEU A 207 -9.46 -16.12 7.46
CA LEU A 207 -10.41 -17.09 8.05
C LEU A 207 -10.21 -18.48 7.48
N ALA A 208 -10.07 -18.60 6.15
CA ALA A 208 -9.83 -19.88 5.49
C ALA A 208 -8.47 -20.48 5.89
N GLY A 209 -7.41 -19.67 6.04
CA GLY A 209 -6.11 -20.11 6.55
C GLY A 209 -6.20 -20.69 7.98
N ASN A 210 -7.00 -20.06 8.85
CA ASN A 210 -7.25 -20.60 10.19
C ASN A 210 -8.06 -21.92 10.16
N VAL A 211 -9.04 -22.02 9.25
CA VAL A 211 -9.77 -23.29 9.04
C VAL A 211 -8.85 -24.39 8.49
N MET A 212 -7.93 -24.05 7.60
CA MET A 212 -6.90 -24.97 7.11
C MET A 212 -6.05 -25.53 8.27
N MET A 213 -5.55 -24.65 9.16
CA MET A 213 -4.78 -25.09 10.34
C MET A 213 -5.60 -25.99 11.25
N ARG A 214 -6.90 -25.73 11.43
CA ARG A 214 -7.80 -26.64 12.14
C ARG A 214 -7.86 -27.99 11.45
N GLY A 215 -8.04 -28.05 10.13
CA GLY A 215 -8.08 -29.32 9.38
C GLY A 215 -6.78 -30.12 9.52
N VAL A 216 -5.62 -29.47 9.59
CA VAL A 216 -4.33 -30.11 9.86
C VAL A 216 -4.33 -30.75 11.28
N LEU A 217 -4.80 -30.02 12.30
CA LEU A 217 -4.87 -30.55 13.69
C LEU A 217 -5.89 -31.67 13.84
N GLU A 218 -7.01 -31.64 13.12
CA GLU A 218 -8.05 -32.68 13.13
C GLU A 218 -7.69 -33.88 12.24
N ASN A 219 -6.59 -33.82 11.45
CA ASN A 219 -6.26 -34.77 10.37
C ASN A 219 -7.38 -34.88 9.31
N ASP A 220 -8.11 -33.78 9.07
CA ASP A 220 -9.21 -33.69 8.11
C ASP A 220 -8.72 -33.07 6.79
N LEU A 221 -8.29 -33.95 5.86
CA LEU A 221 -7.79 -33.51 4.54
C LEU A 221 -8.85 -32.82 3.70
N ASP A 222 -10.13 -33.21 3.82
CA ASP A 222 -11.20 -32.61 3.03
C ASP A 222 -11.49 -31.18 3.50
N LEU A 223 -11.42 -30.94 4.80
CA LEU A 223 -11.48 -29.58 5.35
C LEU A 223 -10.29 -28.72 4.89
N VAL A 224 -9.07 -29.29 4.81
CA VAL A 224 -7.89 -28.60 4.30
C VAL A 224 -8.05 -28.26 2.83
N LYS A 225 -8.56 -29.16 1.99
CA LYS A 225 -8.87 -28.91 0.58
C LYS A 225 -9.90 -27.78 0.42
N GLN A 226 -11.00 -27.84 1.16
CA GLN A 226 -12.03 -26.81 1.14
C GLN A 226 -11.47 -25.44 1.55
N ALA A 227 -10.61 -25.40 2.55
CA ALA A 227 -9.94 -24.19 2.98
C ALA A 227 -9.01 -23.64 1.88
N ARG A 228 -8.19 -24.49 1.26
CA ARG A 228 -7.33 -24.15 0.13
C ARG A 228 -8.14 -23.58 -1.03
N ASP A 229 -9.23 -24.20 -1.42
CA ASP A 229 -10.07 -23.74 -2.53
C ASP A 229 -10.73 -22.39 -2.21
N THR A 230 -11.11 -22.18 -0.95
CA THR A 230 -11.59 -20.89 -0.46
C THR A 230 -10.51 -19.81 -0.56
N ILE A 231 -9.27 -20.11 -0.18
CA ILE A 231 -8.12 -19.20 -0.26
C ILE A 231 -7.87 -18.78 -1.72
N VAL A 232 -7.72 -19.76 -2.62
CA VAL A 232 -7.36 -19.47 -4.01
C VAL A 232 -8.48 -18.80 -4.79
N SER A 233 -9.73 -18.88 -4.32
CA SER A 233 -10.85 -18.15 -4.92
C SER A 233 -10.70 -16.61 -4.83
N GLU A 234 -9.81 -16.11 -3.96
CA GLU A 234 -9.46 -14.68 -3.90
C GLU A 234 -8.29 -14.28 -4.82
N ILE A 235 -7.69 -15.24 -5.55
CA ILE A 235 -6.64 -14.96 -6.55
C ILE A 235 -7.30 -14.63 -7.89
N VAL A 236 -8.01 -13.51 -7.90
CA VAL A 236 -8.73 -13.01 -9.07
C VAL A 236 -8.55 -11.49 -9.19
N ARG A 237 -8.56 -10.97 -10.43
CA ARG A 237 -8.56 -9.53 -10.71
C ARG A 237 -9.98 -9.01 -10.95
N GLY A 238 -10.20 -7.71 -10.68
CA GLY A 238 -11.44 -7.01 -11.00
C GLY A 238 -12.61 -7.29 -10.05
N GLY A 239 -12.39 -8.00 -8.93
CA GLY A 239 -13.41 -8.21 -7.90
C GLY A 239 -13.85 -6.91 -7.22
N LYS A 240 -14.97 -6.96 -6.49
CA LYS A 240 -15.44 -5.81 -5.68
C LYS A 240 -14.39 -5.39 -4.66
N GLU A 241 -13.81 -6.35 -3.95
CA GLU A 241 -12.62 -6.22 -3.10
C GLU A 241 -11.52 -7.14 -3.63
N GLY A 242 -10.28 -6.95 -3.23
CA GLY A 242 -9.13 -7.72 -3.69
C GLY A 242 -8.33 -7.00 -4.76
N ILE A 243 -7.69 -7.76 -5.63
CA ILE A 243 -6.80 -7.25 -6.69
C ILE A 243 -7.62 -6.54 -7.77
N LYS A 244 -7.24 -5.30 -8.08
CA LYS A 244 -7.84 -4.49 -9.14
C LYS A 244 -7.10 -4.69 -10.46
N ASP A 245 -7.78 -4.37 -11.58
CA ASP A 245 -7.16 -4.50 -12.90
C ASP A 245 -6.01 -3.51 -13.11
N ASP A 246 -6.01 -2.39 -12.40
CA ASP A 246 -4.93 -1.39 -12.42
C ASP A 246 -3.67 -1.80 -11.63
N GLY A 247 -3.70 -2.93 -10.94
CA GLY A 247 -2.61 -3.43 -10.09
C GLY A 247 -2.65 -2.90 -8.65
N CYS A 248 -3.72 -2.22 -8.24
CA CYS A 248 -3.96 -1.89 -6.83
C CYS A 248 -4.69 -3.03 -6.09
N PHE A 249 -4.81 -2.91 -4.77
CA PHE A 249 -5.63 -3.78 -3.94
C PHE A 249 -6.69 -2.94 -3.20
N HIS A 250 -7.97 -3.31 -3.30
CA HIS A 250 -9.06 -2.63 -2.59
C HIS A 250 -9.62 -3.49 -1.47
N GLN A 251 -9.98 -2.86 -0.36
CA GLN A 251 -10.69 -3.46 0.77
C GLN A 251 -11.50 -2.40 1.49
N HIS A 252 -12.62 -2.78 2.12
CA HIS A 252 -13.58 -1.90 2.74
C HIS A 252 -14.24 -0.92 1.74
N GLY A 253 -14.68 -1.46 0.60
CA GLY A 253 -15.24 -0.71 -0.50
C GLY A 253 -14.19 -0.28 -1.53
N PRO A 254 -14.48 0.71 -2.38
CA PRO A 254 -13.58 1.18 -3.42
C PRO A 254 -12.45 2.05 -2.82
N GLN A 255 -11.60 1.45 -2.01
CA GLN A 255 -10.55 2.13 -1.26
C GLN A 255 -9.19 1.45 -1.50
N PRO A 256 -8.18 2.18 -2.01
CA PRO A 256 -6.81 1.68 -2.13
C PRO A 256 -6.22 1.31 -0.77
N GLN A 257 -5.72 0.08 -0.65
CA GLN A 257 -5.24 -0.50 0.61
C GLN A 257 -3.87 -1.18 0.47
N PHE A 258 -2.94 -0.62 -0.32
CA PHE A 258 -1.61 -1.19 -0.54
C PHE A 258 -0.90 -1.55 0.76
N GLY A 259 -0.70 -0.58 1.63
CA GLY A 259 0.08 -0.74 2.87
C GLY A 259 -0.69 -1.35 4.04
N ASN A 260 -1.94 -1.79 3.87
CA ASN A 260 -2.74 -2.39 4.92
C ASN A 260 -3.23 -3.78 4.48
N TYR A 261 -4.48 -3.91 4.04
CA TYR A 261 -5.07 -5.20 3.66
C TYR A 261 -4.38 -5.84 2.44
N GLY A 262 -3.96 -5.04 1.47
CA GLY A 262 -3.25 -5.54 0.30
C GLY A 262 -1.88 -6.12 0.65
N LEU A 263 -1.09 -5.44 1.51
CA LEU A 263 0.18 -6.00 2.00
C LEU A 263 -0.06 -7.30 2.78
N ALA A 264 -1.06 -7.30 3.66
CA ALA A 264 -1.42 -8.49 4.40
C ALA A 264 -1.86 -9.65 3.47
N TYR A 265 -2.54 -9.32 2.35
CA TYR A 265 -2.92 -10.29 1.33
C TYR A 265 -1.69 -10.91 0.67
N VAL A 266 -0.79 -10.10 0.11
CA VAL A 266 0.43 -10.59 -0.54
C VAL A 266 1.25 -11.44 0.44
N TYR A 267 1.47 -10.94 1.66
CA TYR A 267 2.21 -11.63 2.70
C TYR A 267 1.57 -12.99 3.05
N THR A 268 0.26 -13.02 3.28
CA THR A 268 -0.45 -14.26 3.64
C THR A 268 -0.46 -15.25 2.47
N MET A 269 -0.68 -14.77 1.23
CA MET A 269 -0.69 -15.63 0.05
C MET A 269 0.69 -16.23 -0.23
N SER A 270 1.76 -15.47 -0.02
CA SER A 270 3.13 -15.99 -0.14
C SER A 270 3.41 -17.10 0.86
N LEU A 271 3.08 -16.90 2.13
CA LEU A 271 3.21 -17.96 3.15
C LEU A 271 2.37 -19.19 2.82
N LEU A 272 1.11 -19.01 2.42
CA LEU A 272 0.22 -20.12 2.07
C LEU A 272 0.71 -20.88 0.83
N SER A 273 1.25 -20.18 -0.18
CA SER A 273 1.85 -20.83 -1.34
C SER A 273 3.04 -21.73 -0.93
N GLY A 274 3.85 -21.28 0.04
CA GLY A 274 4.92 -22.06 0.63
C GLY A 274 4.43 -23.22 1.50
N LEU A 275 3.35 -23.03 2.26
CA LEU A 275 2.77 -24.10 3.09
C LEU A 275 2.16 -25.23 2.26
N PHE A 276 1.57 -24.92 1.11
CA PHE A 276 1.03 -25.91 0.19
C PHE A 276 2.04 -26.45 -0.83
N SER A 277 3.30 -25.94 -0.85
CA SER A 277 4.32 -26.44 -1.78
C SER A 277 4.58 -27.93 -1.57
N ASP A 278 4.91 -28.64 -2.66
CA ASP A 278 5.18 -30.08 -2.69
C ASP A 278 3.99 -30.98 -2.27
N THR A 279 2.79 -30.42 -2.22
CA THR A 279 1.55 -31.18 -2.00
C THR A 279 0.70 -31.25 -3.28
N SER A 280 -0.31 -32.10 -3.27
CA SER A 280 -1.31 -32.14 -4.35
C SER A 280 -2.18 -30.86 -4.42
N MET A 281 -2.09 -30.01 -3.40
CA MET A 281 -2.85 -28.77 -3.23
C MET A 281 -2.02 -27.52 -3.51
N ALA A 282 -0.81 -27.65 -4.07
CA ALA A 282 0.06 -26.53 -4.41
C ALA A 282 -0.68 -25.48 -5.29
N PHE A 283 -0.29 -24.23 -5.16
CA PHE A 283 -0.82 -23.17 -6.03
C PHE A 283 -0.38 -23.41 -7.47
N THR A 284 -1.29 -23.24 -8.40
CA THR A 284 -0.97 -23.41 -9.84
C THR A 284 -0.09 -22.26 -10.35
N PRO A 285 0.69 -22.47 -11.43
CA PRO A 285 1.47 -21.39 -12.03
C PRO A 285 0.63 -20.15 -12.40
N SER A 286 -0.60 -20.33 -12.86
CA SER A 286 -1.49 -19.21 -13.16
C SER A 286 -1.94 -18.44 -11.92
N GLN A 287 -2.13 -19.10 -10.77
CA GLN A 287 -2.44 -18.45 -9.52
C GLN A 287 -1.22 -17.65 -8.99
N LEU A 288 -0.03 -18.23 -9.07
CA LEU A 288 1.22 -17.55 -8.71
C LEU A 288 1.46 -16.32 -9.60
N GLU A 289 1.20 -16.42 -10.91
CA GLU A 289 1.34 -15.30 -11.85
C GLU A 289 0.43 -14.10 -11.51
N VAL A 290 -0.79 -14.33 -11.04
CA VAL A 290 -1.67 -13.24 -10.60
C VAL A 290 -1.08 -12.49 -9.41
N ILE A 291 -0.50 -13.20 -8.44
CA ILE A 291 0.13 -12.58 -7.26
C ILE A 291 1.45 -11.89 -7.65
N ALA A 292 2.26 -12.54 -8.48
CA ALA A 292 3.48 -11.95 -9.04
C ALA A 292 3.19 -10.67 -9.83
N GLY A 293 2.13 -10.67 -10.64
CA GLY A 293 1.65 -9.49 -11.35
C GLY A 293 1.26 -8.35 -10.41
N LEU A 294 0.64 -8.62 -9.26
CA LEU A 294 0.35 -7.61 -8.25
C LEU A 294 1.64 -6.98 -7.67
N LEU A 295 2.71 -7.77 -7.52
CA LEU A 295 4.01 -7.25 -7.11
C LEU A 295 4.62 -6.34 -8.17
N GLU A 296 4.61 -6.74 -9.45
CA GLU A 296 5.21 -5.98 -10.55
C GLU A 296 4.39 -4.76 -10.98
N GLU A 297 3.09 -4.91 -11.11
CA GLU A 297 2.21 -3.85 -11.61
C GLU A 297 1.81 -2.86 -10.52
N GLY A 298 1.85 -3.28 -9.25
CA GLY A 298 1.42 -2.49 -8.11
C GLY A 298 2.54 -2.13 -7.15
N TYR A 299 3.02 -3.11 -6.40
CA TYR A 299 3.84 -2.85 -5.21
C TYR A 299 5.21 -2.25 -5.49
N GLN A 300 5.91 -2.64 -6.56
CA GLN A 300 7.21 -2.02 -6.86
C GLN A 300 7.11 -0.51 -7.14
N TRP A 301 5.93 -0.03 -7.53
CA TRP A 301 5.71 1.40 -7.78
C TRP A 301 5.65 2.22 -6.50
N VAL A 302 5.09 1.67 -5.42
CA VAL A 302 4.84 2.38 -4.16
C VAL A 302 5.99 2.31 -3.15
N ILE A 303 7.14 1.76 -3.52
CA ILE A 303 8.32 1.70 -2.66
C ILE A 303 9.46 2.48 -3.27
N TRP A 304 10.05 3.37 -2.48
CA TRP A 304 11.19 4.19 -2.83
C TRP A 304 12.30 4.04 -1.79
N GLN A 305 13.49 3.59 -2.23
CA GLN A 305 14.67 3.42 -1.36
C GLN A 305 14.35 2.72 -0.02
N GLY A 306 13.69 1.57 -0.11
CA GLY A 306 13.37 0.73 1.05
C GLY A 306 12.25 1.24 1.96
N LYS A 307 11.50 2.26 1.54
CA LYS A 307 10.36 2.78 2.29
C LYS A 307 9.11 2.87 1.42
N MET A 308 7.99 2.45 1.98
CA MET A 308 6.70 2.53 1.30
C MET A 308 6.19 3.97 1.29
N ASP A 309 5.63 4.42 0.17
CA ASP A 309 4.97 5.71 0.05
C ASP A 309 3.91 5.90 1.14
N ILE A 310 3.97 7.05 1.83
CA ILE A 310 3.05 7.33 2.93
C ILE A 310 1.60 7.47 2.49
N ALA A 311 1.33 7.87 1.25
CA ALA A 311 -0.01 7.91 0.68
C ALA A 311 -0.63 6.51 0.53
N SER A 312 0.19 5.46 0.47
CA SER A 312 -0.23 4.08 0.28
C SER A 312 -0.39 3.28 1.58
N LEU A 313 -0.02 3.83 2.75
CA LEU A 313 -0.06 3.13 4.05
C LEU A 313 -1.48 2.78 4.52
N GLY A 314 -2.53 3.36 3.91
CA GLY A 314 -3.89 3.25 4.39
C GLY A 314 -4.06 3.96 5.75
N ARG A 315 -4.77 3.32 6.69
CA ARG A 315 -4.94 3.88 8.05
C ARG A 315 -3.79 3.55 9.02
N GLN A 316 -2.85 2.72 8.63
CA GLN A 316 -1.80 2.22 9.53
C GLN A 316 -0.57 3.14 9.55
N LEU A 317 -0.71 4.29 10.20
CA LEU A 317 0.29 5.35 10.29
C LEU A 317 1.15 5.22 11.57
N PHE A 318 1.60 4.02 11.91
CA PHE A 318 2.45 3.79 13.08
C PHE A 318 3.91 4.17 12.83
N ALA A 319 4.69 4.33 13.90
CA ALA A 319 6.11 4.67 13.82
C ALA A 319 6.88 3.64 12.99
N SER A 320 7.75 4.13 12.10
CA SER A 320 8.53 3.32 11.15
C SER A 320 7.70 2.50 10.14
N ALA A 321 6.39 2.79 10.00
CA ALA A 321 5.51 2.06 9.08
C ALA A 321 6.05 1.97 7.65
N PRO A 322 6.58 3.03 7.02
CA PRO A 322 7.13 2.96 5.67
C PRO A 322 8.20 1.88 5.50
N LEU A 323 9.14 1.79 6.43
CA LEU A 323 10.22 0.80 6.42
C LEU A 323 9.68 -0.62 6.70
N HIS A 324 8.92 -0.80 7.77
CA HIS A 324 8.37 -2.11 8.13
C HIS A 324 7.53 -2.74 7.02
N LYS A 325 6.71 -1.92 6.36
CA LYS A 325 5.85 -2.40 5.25
C LYS A 325 6.65 -2.76 4.02
N ALA A 326 7.67 -1.98 3.66
CA ALA A 326 8.56 -2.30 2.54
C ALA A 326 9.31 -3.61 2.79
N LEU A 327 9.86 -3.81 4.00
CA LEU A 327 10.53 -5.04 4.36
C LEU A 327 9.59 -6.25 4.39
N SER A 328 8.36 -6.08 4.90
CA SER A 328 7.34 -7.15 4.85
C SER A 328 7.00 -7.55 3.41
N LEU A 329 6.98 -6.60 2.49
CA LEU A 329 6.77 -6.88 1.07
C LEU A 329 7.95 -7.61 0.46
N ALA A 330 9.19 -7.20 0.77
CA ALA A 330 10.41 -7.86 0.31
C ALA A 330 10.41 -9.33 0.72
N PHE A 331 10.10 -9.62 1.99
CA PHE A 331 9.93 -10.98 2.48
C PHE A 331 8.84 -11.74 1.71
N ALA A 332 7.65 -11.14 1.55
CA ALA A 332 6.53 -11.78 0.85
C ALA A 332 6.90 -12.13 -0.61
N ALA A 333 7.67 -11.29 -1.27
CA ALA A 333 8.13 -11.52 -2.63
C ALA A 333 9.10 -12.71 -2.72
N THR A 334 10.02 -12.85 -1.76
CA THR A 334 11.00 -13.96 -1.75
C THR A 334 10.37 -15.30 -1.36
N GLU A 335 9.32 -15.29 -0.55
CA GLU A 335 8.62 -16.52 -0.13
C GLU A 335 7.53 -16.98 -1.12
N LEU A 336 7.19 -16.17 -2.12
CA LEU A 336 6.16 -16.53 -3.10
C LEU A 336 6.54 -17.79 -3.87
N GLY A 337 5.62 -18.77 -3.95
CA GLY A 337 5.89 -20.06 -4.54
C GLY A 337 6.82 -20.94 -3.68
N GLY A 338 6.98 -20.61 -2.40
CA GLY A 338 7.91 -21.30 -1.48
C GLY A 338 9.38 -21.02 -1.80
N GLY A 339 9.68 -19.93 -2.52
CA GLY A 339 11.02 -19.59 -2.96
C GLY A 339 11.57 -20.50 -4.07
N ARG A 340 10.74 -21.37 -4.67
CA ARG A 340 11.18 -22.39 -5.66
C ARG A 340 10.72 -22.13 -7.09
N ASP A 341 9.69 -21.29 -7.26
CA ASP A 341 9.19 -20.93 -8.59
C ASP A 341 10.11 -19.92 -9.27
N ALA A 342 10.64 -20.26 -10.44
CA ALA A 342 11.63 -19.44 -11.16
C ALA A 342 11.05 -18.06 -11.56
N ARG A 343 9.79 -17.99 -11.95
CA ARG A 343 9.13 -16.73 -12.30
C ARG A 343 8.94 -15.83 -11.08
N CYS A 344 8.48 -16.41 -9.96
CA CYS A 344 8.34 -15.69 -8.70
C CYS A 344 9.68 -15.17 -8.19
N ASN A 345 10.76 -15.96 -8.26
CA ASN A 345 12.11 -15.54 -7.89
C ASN A 345 12.60 -14.38 -8.76
N GLN A 346 12.32 -14.40 -10.07
CA GLN A 346 12.65 -13.29 -10.97
C GLN A 346 11.89 -12.01 -10.61
N VAL A 347 10.61 -12.12 -10.26
CA VAL A 347 9.80 -10.97 -9.81
C VAL A 347 10.35 -10.41 -8.50
N ALA A 348 10.69 -11.27 -7.54
CA ALA A 348 11.29 -10.88 -6.29
C ALA A 348 12.62 -10.13 -6.50
N ALA A 349 13.51 -10.67 -7.31
CA ALA A 349 14.80 -10.04 -7.62
C ALA A 349 14.62 -8.64 -8.22
N ARG A 350 13.73 -8.49 -9.22
CA ARG A 350 13.43 -7.17 -9.82
C ARG A 350 12.80 -6.21 -8.83
N LEU A 351 11.86 -6.68 -8.00
CA LEU A 351 11.24 -5.83 -6.97
C LEU A 351 12.31 -5.34 -5.98
N LEU A 352 13.20 -6.21 -5.53
CA LEU A 352 14.24 -5.83 -4.60
C LEU A 352 15.23 -4.84 -5.23
N GLU A 353 15.65 -5.06 -6.47
CA GLU A 353 16.50 -4.13 -7.22
C GLU A 353 15.82 -2.76 -7.38
N ASN A 354 14.58 -2.72 -7.85
CA ASN A 354 13.85 -1.47 -8.13
C ASN A 354 13.42 -0.70 -6.87
N CYS A 355 13.27 -1.37 -5.73
CA CYS A 355 12.68 -0.77 -4.53
C CYS A 355 13.72 -0.45 -3.45
N PHE A 356 14.84 -1.19 -3.40
CA PHE A 356 15.82 -1.10 -2.31
C PHE A 356 17.21 -0.64 -2.77
N SER A 357 17.43 -0.49 -4.07
CA SER A 357 18.65 0.10 -4.61
C SER A 357 18.61 1.63 -4.60
N PRO A 358 19.73 2.31 -4.35
CA PRO A 358 19.84 3.76 -4.56
C PRO A 358 19.77 4.13 -6.06
N HIS A 359 20.08 3.19 -6.96
CA HIS A 359 19.96 3.33 -8.40
C HIS A 359 18.74 2.56 -8.89
N ASN A 360 17.60 3.24 -8.87
CA ASN A 360 16.34 2.65 -9.21
C ASN A 360 16.17 2.42 -10.71
N GLY A 361 15.99 1.16 -11.12
CA GLY A 361 15.77 0.78 -12.52
C GLY A 361 14.33 1.02 -13.01
N LEU A 362 13.36 1.20 -12.10
CA LEU A 362 11.98 1.46 -12.46
C LEU A 362 11.74 2.95 -12.69
N ILE A 363 11.72 3.35 -13.95
CA ILE A 363 11.45 4.72 -14.40
C ILE A 363 10.14 4.74 -15.18
N GLY A 364 9.29 5.75 -14.97
CA GLY A 364 8.05 5.93 -15.71
C GLY A 364 6.99 6.69 -14.95
N HIS A 365 5.83 6.78 -15.57
CA HIS A 365 4.63 7.38 -15.00
C HIS A 365 3.48 6.38 -15.07
N LYS A 366 2.79 6.17 -13.94
CA LYS A 366 1.64 5.26 -13.85
C LYS A 366 0.49 5.91 -13.12
N HIS A 367 -0.68 5.85 -13.75
CA HIS A 367 -1.95 6.15 -13.10
C HIS A 367 -2.72 4.86 -12.83
N PHE A 368 -3.13 4.66 -11.57
CA PHE A 368 -4.00 3.56 -11.15
C PHE A 368 -5.45 4.03 -11.29
N TRP A 369 -6.06 3.73 -12.44
CA TRP A 369 -7.31 4.34 -12.90
C TRP A 369 -8.56 3.91 -12.12
N GLN A 370 -8.52 2.77 -11.43
CA GLN A 370 -9.59 2.33 -10.54
C GLN A 370 -9.40 2.84 -9.11
N SER A 371 -8.29 3.58 -8.84
CA SER A 371 -7.81 3.89 -7.50
C SER A 371 -7.53 5.38 -7.29
N ASP A 372 -7.71 6.22 -8.32
CA ASP A 372 -7.41 7.66 -8.32
C ASP A 372 -6.03 7.98 -7.73
N TYR A 373 -5.01 7.20 -8.12
CA TYR A 373 -3.68 7.28 -7.56
C TYR A 373 -2.62 7.29 -8.67
N THR A 374 -1.66 8.21 -8.57
CA THR A 374 -0.64 8.42 -9.61
C THR A 374 0.75 8.35 -9.00
N LEU A 375 1.66 7.70 -9.72
CA LEU A 375 3.08 7.63 -9.39
C LEU A 375 3.93 8.04 -10.60
N SER A 376 4.93 8.85 -10.34
CA SER A 376 5.96 9.22 -11.31
C SER A 376 7.33 8.93 -10.73
N ARG A 377 8.14 8.13 -11.44
CA ARG A 377 9.46 7.69 -10.98
C ARG A 377 10.53 8.10 -11.98
N ARG A 378 11.63 8.63 -11.46
CA ARG A 378 12.85 8.97 -12.20
C ARG A 378 14.05 8.32 -11.49
N ALA A 379 15.22 8.43 -12.06
CA ALA A 379 16.41 7.85 -11.45
C ALA A 379 16.70 8.38 -10.04
N GLY A 380 16.50 9.68 -9.80
CA GLY A 380 16.83 10.34 -8.53
C GLY A 380 15.64 10.70 -7.66
N TRP A 381 14.38 10.48 -8.11
CA TRP A 381 13.21 10.87 -7.34
C TRP A 381 11.94 10.10 -7.69
N MET A 382 11.00 10.12 -6.76
CA MET A 382 9.64 9.62 -6.95
C MET A 382 8.63 10.68 -6.49
N ALA A 383 7.54 10.83 -7.24
CA ALA A 383 6.37 11.57 -6.79
C ALA A 383 5.16 10.66 -6.71
N SER A 384 4.34 10.83 -5.67
CA SER A 384 3.05 10.18 -5.53
C SER A 384 1.95 11.21 -5.35
N LEU A 385 0.81 10.99 -6.00
CA LEU A 385 -0.37 11.83 -5.90
C LEU A 385 -1.58 10.97 -5.54
N LYS A 386 -2.17 11.24 -4.37
CA LYS A 386 -3.39 10.57 -3.94
C LYS A 386 -4.60 11.48 -4.06
N MET A 387 -5.59 11.01 -4.79
CA MET A 387 -6.86 11.69 -5.02
C MET A 387 -8.02 10.85 -4.49
N ALA A 388 -9.20 11.45 -4.43
CA ALA A 388 -10.46 10.77 -4.17
C ALA A 388 -11.55 11.37 -5.06
N SER A 389 -12.55 10.58 -5.43
CA SER A 389 -13.67 10.97 -6.26
C SER A 389 -15.00 10.49 -5.64
N ASP A 390 -16.08 10.66 -6.37
CA ASP A 390 -17.36 10.00 -6.05
C ASP A 390 -17.29 8.47 -6.21
N ARG A 391 -16.30 7.95 -6.95
CA ARG A 391 -16.06 6.51 -7.19
C ARG A 391 -15.06 5.89 -6.22
N VAL A 392 -14.05 6.64 -5.77
CA VAL A 392 -12.92 6.14 -4.98
C VAL A 392 -12.86 6.85 -3.65
N MET A 393 -12.88 6.07 -2.57
CA MET A 393 -12.69 6.56 -1.20
C MET A 393 -11.22 6.92 -0.97
N GLY A 394 -10.99 8.02 -0.27
CA GLY A 394 -9.65 8.47 0.06
C GLY A 394 -8.95 7.58 1.07
N VAL A 395 -9.41 7.63 2.30
CA VAL A 395 -8.84 6.92 3.45
C VAL A 395 -9.94 6.61 4.48
N GLU A 396 -9.61 5.71 5.41
CA GLU A 396 -10.47 5.40 6.55
C GLU A 396 -9.80 5.73 7.89
N SER A 397 -10.63 5.93 8.92
CA SER A 397 -10.25 5.93 10.32
C SER A 397 -11.07 4.86 11.03
N MET A 398 -10.41 3.90 11.68
CA MET A 398 -11.09 2.78 12.32
C MET A 398 -10.27 2.23 13.50
N ASN A 399 -10.96 1.86 14.57
CA ASN A 399 -10.35 1.23 15.76
C ASN A 399 -9.25 2.07 16.45
N GLY A 400 -9.27 3.38 16.28
CA GLY A 400 -8.23 4.26 16.83
C GLY A 400 -7.03 4.48 15.92
N ASP A 401 -7.05 3.97 14.69
CA ASP A 401 -6.03 4.20 13.68
C ASP A 401 -6.40 5.41 12.82
N ASN A 402 -5.41 6.18 12.38
CA ASN A 402 -5.54 7.33 11.48
C ASN A 402 -6.53 8.39 11.96
N MET A 403 -6.35 8.87 13.18
CA MET A 403 -7.29 9.80 13.81
C MET A 403 -7.30 11.20 13.18
N LYS A 404 -6.27 11.56 12.37
CA LYS A 404 -6.09 12.89 11.78
C LYS A 404 -6.13 12.91 10.25
N GLY A 405 -6.29 11.78 9.57
CA GLY A 405 -6.12 11.63 8.12
C GLY A 405 -7.24 12.19 7.23
N TYR A 406 -8.00 13.17 7.68
CA TYR A 406 -9.20 13.68 6.99
C TYR A 406 -8.93 14.18 5.56
N TYR A 407 -7.77 14.80 5.31
CA TYR A 407 -7.39 15.42 4.05
C TYR A 407 -6.38 14.62 3.21
N MET A 408 -6.02 13.40 3.62
CA MET A 408 -4.94 12.62 3.00
C MET A 408 -5.15 12.23 1.53
N ALA A 409 -6.36 12.44 0.98
CA ALA A 409 -6.66 12.11 -0.43
C ALA A 409 -7.25 13.29 -1.21
N ASP A 410 -7.03 14.51 -0.76
CA ASP A 410 -7.54 15.71 -1.42
C ASP A 410 -6.51 16.31 -2.39
N GLY A 411 -5.87 15.44 -3.19
CA GLY A 411 -4.76 15.80 -4.06
C GLY A 411 -3.46 15.93 -3.29
N ALA A 412 -3.22 15.04 -2.31
CA ALA A 412 -1.97 15.01 -1.56
C ALA A 412 -0.83 14.53 -2.47
N LEU A 413 0.18 15.39 -2.63
CA LEU A 413 1.34 15.19 -3.51
C LEU A 413 2.61 15.07 -2.65
N TYR A 414 3.20 13.89 -2.59
CA TYR A 414 4.45 13.66 -1.88
C TYR A 414 5.60 13.46 -2.86
N ILE A 415 6.74 14.10 -2.57
CA ILE A 415 7.93 14.04 -3.43
C ILE A 415 9.12 13.54 -2.61
N TYR A 416 9.68 12.43 -3.05
CA TYR A 416 10.77 11.71 -2.41
C TYR A 416 12.04 11.81 -3.23
N LYS A 417 13.13 12.19 -2.58
CA LYS A 417 14.49 12.11 -3.09
C LYS A 417 15.23 10.98 -2.38
N ASP A 418 15.33 11.03 -1.04
CA ASP A 418 16.03 10.04 -0.22
C ASP A 418 15.10 9.25 0.74
N ALA A 419 13.80 9.42 0.59
CA ALA A 419 12.75 8.79 1.41
C ALA A 419 12.80 9.15 2.91
N THR A 420 13.45 10.25 3.30
CA THR A 420 13.48 10.75 4.67
C THR A 420 12.60 11.98 4.88
N GLU A 421 12.08 12.57 3.81
CA GLU A 421 11.34 13.82 3.78
C GLU A 421 10.13 13.82 4.72
N TYR A 422 9.43 12.69 4.77
CA TYR A 422 8.18 12.51 5.53
C TYR A 422 8.26 11.34 6.54
N TYR A 423 9.44 10.76 6.74
CA TYR A 423 9.58 9.57 7.60
C TYR A 423 9.30 9.93 9.06
N ASP A 424 8.33 9.25 9.66
CA ASP A 424 7.88 9.45 11.06
C ASP A 424 7.43 10.88 11.43
N ILE A 425 6.96 11.66 10.45
CA ILE A 425 6.55 13.06 10.62
C ILE A 425 5.12 13.22 11.20
N PHE A 426 4.30 12.18 11.15
CA PHE A 426 2.86 12.23 11.41
C PHE A 426 2.43 12.92 12.72
N PRO A 427 3.09 12.72 13.88
CA PRO A 427 2.73 13.41 15.10
C PRO A 427 2.88 14.93 15.04
N LEU A 428 3.77 15.42 14.17
CA LEU A 428 4.20 16.82 14.11
C LEU A 428 3.48 17.63 13.03
N TRP A 429 2.81 16.94 12.08
CA TRP A 429 2.16 17.61 10.95
C TRP A 429 1.03 18.54 11.39
N ASP A 430 1.00 19.71 10.73
CA ASP A 430 -0.26 20.40 10.51
C ASP A 430 -1.05 19.63 9.44
N TRP A 431 -2.06 18.89 9.86
CA TRP A 431 -2.85 18.03 8.99
C TRP A 431 -3.78 18.79 8.03
N ARG A 432 -3.76 20.12 8.07
CA ARG A 432 -4.39 21.00 7.10
C ARG A 432 -3.39 21.57 6.09
N LYS A 433 -2.10 21.29 6.26
CA LYS A 433 -1.00 21.70 5.37
C LYS A 433 -0.30 20.50 4.73
N LEU A 434 -1.03 19.40 4.46
CA LEU A 434 -0.45 18.27 3.72
C LEU A 434 -0.05 18.73 2.32
N PRO A 435 1.14 18.34 1.81
CA PRO A 435 1.62 18.78 0.48
C PRO A 435 0.58 18.55 -0.61
N GLY A 436 0.35 19.54 -1.45
CA GLY A 436 -0.62 19.53 -2.53
C GLY A 436 -2.07 19.81 -2.13
N VAL A 437 -2.44 19.72 -0.85
CA VAL A 437 -3.84 19.83 -0.40
C VAL A 437 -4.33 21.26 -0.37
N THR A 438 -5.56 21.48 -0.85
CA THR A 438 -6.32 22.73 -0.70
C THR A 438 -7.44 22.53 0.31
N CYS A 439 -7.44 23.27 1.41
CA CYS A 439 -8.46 23.17 2.46
C CYS A 439 -8.58 24.44 3.30
N TYR A 440 -9.51 24.42 4.26
CA TYR A 440 -9.65 25.51 5.23
C TYR A 440 -8.50 25.51 6.24
N ASP A 441 -7.95 26.69 6.51
CA ASP A 441 -7.08 26.92 7.67
C ASP A 441 -7.94 27.18 8.90
N ASP A 442 -7.88 26.28 9.87
CA ASP A 442 -8.78 26.28 11.04
C ASP A 442 -8.01 25.77 12.27
N VAL A 443 -8.10 26.48 13.36
CA VAL A 443 -7.47 26.13 14.64
C VAL A 443 -8.15 24.95 15.34
N ARG A 444 -9.38 24.63 14.95
CA ARG A 444 -10.10 23.47 15.50
C ARG A 444 -9.45 22.15 15.04
N PRO A 445 -9.55 21.07 15.82
CA PRO A 445 -9.08 19.77 15.38
C PRO A 445 -9.66 19.36 14.02
N VAL A 446 -8.85 18.66 13.21
CA VAL A 446 -9.38 18.09 11.95
C VAL A 446 -10.55 17.15 12.24
N PRO A 447 -11.59 17.15 11.38
CA PRO A 447 -12.75 16.27 11.59
C PRO A 447 -12.35 14.80 11.60
N LEU A 448 -12.95 14.01 12.48
CA LEU A 448 -12.77 12.57 12.48
C LEU A 448 -13.57 11.92 11.35
N LEU A 449 -12.95 10.99 10.65
CA LEU A 449 -13.61 10.15 9.66
C LEU A 449 -14.55 9.16 10.36
N LYS A 450 -15.86 9.44 10.38
CA LYS A 450 -16.85 8.63 11.13
C LYS A 450 -17.37 7.42 10.35
N HIS A 451 -17.37 7.49 9.02
CA HIS A 451 -17.90 6.44 8.15
C HIS A 451 -16.92 6.22 7.00
N SER A 452 -16.18 5.14 7.07
CA SER A 452 -15.14 4.79 6.12
C SER A 452 -15.67 4.39 4.73
N TYR A 453 -16.95 4.10 4.59
CA TYR A 453 -17.50 3.51 3.37
C TYR A 453 -18.07 4.52 2.36
N TYR A 454 -18.03 5.81 2.65
CA TYR A 454 -18.56 6.83 1.74
C TYR A 454 -17.45 7.73 1.20
N PRO A 455 -17.36 7.90 -0.11
CA PRO A 455 -16.53 8.92 -0.72
C PRO A 455 -16.87 10.30 -0.14
N ARG A 456 -15.84 11.10 0.13
CA ARG A 456 -16.08 12.43 0.72
C ARG A 456 -15.97 13.54 -0.29
N ASN A 457 -15.15 13.36 -1.30
CA ASN A 457 -15.13 14.25 -2.46
C ASN A 457 -16.31 13.91 -3.37
N ARG A 458 -17.08 14.91 -3.77
CA ARG A 458 -18.21 14.77 -4.71
C ARG A 458 -17.78 15.01 -6.15
N GLY A 459 -16.53 15.43 -6.37
CA GLY A 459 -15.97 15.65 -7.69
C GLY A 459 -15.96 14.36 -8.51
N ARG A 460 -16.39 14.47 -9.75
CA ARG A 460 -16.44 13.36 -10.72
C ARG A 460 -15.30 13.40 -11.71
N PHE A 461 -14.80 14.59 -12.04
CA PHE A 461 -13.68 14.77 -12.95
C PHE A 461 -12.36 14.52 -12.19
N VAL A 462 -12.07 13.23 -11.94
CA VAL A 462 -10.87 12.78 -11.21
C VAL A 462 -10.24 11.62 -11.96
N GLY A 463 -8.96 11.75 -12.32
CA GLY A 463 -8.24 10.69 -13.01
C GLY A 463 -6.88 11.14 -13.51
N GLY A 464 -6.24 10.31 -14.32
CA GLY A 464 -4.92 10.58 -14.90
C GLY A 464 -4.77 10.01 -16.30
N LEU A 465 -3.79 10.55 -17.01
CA LEU A 465 -3.34 10.12 -18.32
C LEU A 465 -1.84 9.88 -18.28
N SER A 466 -1.36 8.81 -18.88
CA SER A 466 0.05 8.45 -18.93
C SER A 466 0.48 8.12 -20.36
N ASP A 467 1.64 8.63 -20.79
CA ASP A 467 2.32 8.16 -22.00
C ASP A 467 3.38 7.09 -21.72
N GLY A 468 3.41 6.60 -20.45
CA GLY A 468 4.38 5.64 -19.93
C GLY A 468 5.60 6.28 -19.28
N LYS A 469 5.98 7.50 -19.69
CA LYS A 469 7.12 8.24 -19.16
C LYS A 469 6.69 9.49 -18.39
N ASN A 470 5.81 10.28 -18.99
CA ASN A 470 5.22 11.48 -18.43
C ASN A 470 3.72 11.34 -18.36
N GLY A 471 3.06 12.24 -17.66
CA GLY A 471 1.60 12.21 -17.59
C GLY A 471 1.01 13.39 -16.85
N ILE A 472 -0.31 13.44 -16.90
CA ILE A 472 -1.10 14.42 -16.15
C ILE A 472 -2.12 13.73 -15.25
N SER A 473 -2.46 14.41 -14.17
CA SER A 473 -3.62 14.07 -13.36
C SER A 473 -4.47 15.31 -13.14
N ALA A 474 -5.78 15.12 -13.00
CA ALA A 474 -6.70 16.18 -12.65
C ALA A 474 -7.68 15.74 -11.59
N MET A 475 -8.11 16.68 -10.75
CA MET A 475 -9.08 16.44 -9.68
C MET A 475 -10.01 17.63 -9.54
N GLU A 476 -11.30 17.36 -9.67
CA GLU A 476 -12.34 18.25 -9.19
C GLU A 476 -12.50 18.04 -7.69
N LEU A 477 -12.19 19.05 -6.89
CA LEU A 477 -12.45 19.08 -5.46
C LEU A 477 -13.81 19.73 -5.21
N ASP A 478 -14.75 18.99 -4.63
CA ASP A 478 -16.04 19.47 -4.14
C ASP A 478 -16.36 18.80 -2.81
N ARG A 479 -15.98 19.47 -1.72
CA ARG A 479 -16.26 18.98 -0.37
C ARG A 479 -16.32 20.12 0.66
N ASP A 480 -17.13 19.94 1.67
CA ASP A 480 -17.25 20.86 2.83
C ASP A 480 -17.53 22.34 2.43
N GLY A 481 -18.16 22.55 1.24
CA GLY A 481 -18.42 23.88 0.69
C GLY A 481 -17.23 24.56 0.02
N LEU A 482 -16.12 23.85 -0.15
CA LEU A 482 -14.96 24.27 -0.89
C LEU A 482 -14.93 23.59 -2.27
N LYS A 483 -14.71 24.36 -3.32
CA LYS A 483 -14.51 23.90 -4.70
C LYS A 483 -13.17 24.34 -5.24
N ALA A 484 -12.55 23.48 -6.06
CA ALA A 484 -11.35 23.79 -6.81
C ALA A 484 -11.17 22.81 -7.99
N GLN A 485 -10.55 23.28 -9.07
CA GLN A 485 -10.05 22.46 -10.17
C GLN A 485 -8.54 22.35 -10.03
N LYS A 486 -8.02 21.13 -9.89
CA LYS A 486 -6.60 20.85 -9.68
C LYS A 486 -6.04 20.08 -10.85
N PHE A 487 -4.80 20.37 -11.23
CA PHE A 487 -4.09 19.73 -12.34
C PHE A 487 -2.62 19.57 -11.98
N TRP A 488 -2.03 18.45 -12.35
CA TRP A 488 -0.62 18.14 -12.17
C TRP A 488 -0.05 17.59 -13.47
N LEU A 489 1.09 18.15 -13.91
CA LEU A 489 1.90 17.60 -15.00
C LEU A 489 3.21 17.06 -14.43
N PHE A 490 3.43 15.77 -14.60
CA PHE A 490 4.66 15.07 -14.21
C PHE A 490 5.60 15.03 -15.42
N ALA A 491 6.54 15.97 -15.47
CA ALA A 491 7.57 16.05 -16.51
C ALA A 491 8.89 15.39 -16.05
N ASP A 492 9.94 15.45 -16.87
CA ASP A 492 11.21 14.80 -16.56
C ASP A 492 11.93 15.46 -15.38
N GLU A 493 11.91 16.80 -15.33
CA GLU A 493 12.66 17.60 -14.35
C GLU A 493 11.78 18.26 -13.28
N ALA A 494 10.45 18.27 -13.49
CA ALA A 494 9.54 19.01 -12.62
C ALA A 494 8.15 18.40 -12.54
N VAL A 495 7.46 18.69 -11.44
CA VAL A 495 6.01 18.49 -11.30
C VAL A 495 5.36 19.88 -11.31
N LEU A 496 4.65 20.21 -12.39
CA LEU A 496 3.90 21.46 -12.49
C LEU A 496 2.50 21.27 -11.89
N CYS A 497 2.11 22.19 -11.03
CA CYS A 497 0.85 22.16 -10.30
C CYS A 497 0.02 23.41 -10.62
N LEU A 498 -1.18 23.23 -11.14
CA LEU A 498 -2.15 24.27 -11.41
C LEU A 498 -3.40 24.08 -10.54
N GLY A 499 -3.97 25.19 -10.11
CA GLY A 499 -5.28 25.22 -9.47
C GLY A 499 -6.09 26.38 -9.97
N ALA A 500 -7.39 26.18 -10.14
CA ALA A 500 -8.32 27.21 -10.60
C ALA A 500 -9.69 27.03 -9.96
N GLY A 501 -10.56 28.02 -10.07
CA GLY A 501 -11.93 27.95 -9.57
C GLY A 501 -11.99 27.75 -8.05
N ILE A 502 -10.96 28.14 -7.29
CA ILE A 502 -10.92 28.00 -5.84
C ILE A 502 -11.95 28.97 -5.24
N SER A 503 -13.04 28.39 -4.75
CA SER A 503 -14.20 29.17 -4.28
C SER A 503 -14.81 28.59 -3.02
N SER A 504 -15.16 29.48 -2.08
CA SER A 504 -15.87 29.12 -0.84
C SER A 504 -16.66 30.31 -0.29
N ASP A 505 -17.75 30.06 0.40
CA ASP A 505 -18.50 31.06 1.16
C ASP A 505 -18.13 31.08 2.66
N SER A 506 -17.21 30.22 3.09
CA SER A 506 -16.76 30.14 4.49
C SER A 506 -16.00 31.40 4.92
N ALA A 507 -16.14 31.76 6.20
CA ALA A 507 -15.36 32.83 6.82
C ALA A 507 -13.95 32.36 7.26
N LEU A 508 -13.59 31.11 7.01
CA LEU A 508 -12.25 30.57 7.24
C LEU A 508 -11.35 30.90 6.04
N HIS A 509 -10.06 31.08 6.31
CA HIS A 509 -9.07 31.16 5.24
C HIS A 509 -9.03 29.85 4.44
N VAL A 510 -8.81 29.96 3.16
CA VAL A 510 -8.55 28.82 2.28
C VAL A 510 -7.09 28.84 1.88
N THR A 511 -6.40 27.71 2.07
CA THR A 511 -4.98 27.61 1.73
C THR A 511 -4.71 26.40 0.86
N THR A 512 -3.66 26.48 0.03
CA THR A 512 -3.04 25.34 -0.66
C THR A 512 -1.64 25.13 -0.12
N ALA A 513 -1.38 23.99 0.50
CA ALA A 513 -0.02 23.64 0.89
C ALA A 513 0.77 23.18 -0.34
N VAL A 514 1.96 23.72 -0.50
CA VAL A 514 2.92 23.31 -1.54
C VAL A 514 3.82 22.21 -0.99
N GLU A 515 4.29 22.40 0.26
CA GLU A 515 5.15 21.43 0.95
C GLU A 515 4.97 21.51 2.47
N GLN A 516 5.11 20.37 3.15
CA GLN A 516 5.38 20.29 4.58
C GLN A 516 6.21 19.04 4.87
N CYS A 517 7.47 19.23 5.23
CA CYS A 517 8.44 18.16 5.43
C CYS A 517 9.38 18.44 6.61
N TRP A 518 10.25 17.50 6.94
CA TRP A 518 11.32 17.76 7.90
C TRP A 518 12.20 18.92 7.45
N SER A 519 12.45 19.87 8.37
CA SER A 519 13.43 20.93 8.14
C SER A 519 14.84 20.41 8.40
N ARG A 520 15.66 20.40 7.36
CA ARG A 520 17.08 20.04 7.44
C ARG A 520 17.98 21.28 7.53
N GLU A 521 17.51 22.38 7.00
CA GLU A 521 18.21 23.67 6.92
C GLU A 521 17.21 24.80 6.76
N GLU A 522 17.67 26.05 6.84
CA GLU A 522 16.82 27.21 6.49
C GLU A 522 16.64 27.26 4.96
N PRO A 523 15.43 27.50 4.48
CA PRO A 523 15.18 27.60 3.03
C PRO A 523 15.82 28.85 2.45
N LEU A 524 16.44 28.73 1.29
CA LEU A 524 16.85 29.87 0.51
C LEU A 524 15.64 30.41 -0.30
N ARG A 525 15.31 31.68 -0.15
CA ARG A 525 14.27 32.36 -0.93
C ARG A 525 14.89 33.39 -1.86
N ILE A 526 14.49 33.35 -3.16
CA ILE A 526 14.86 34.27 -4.19
C ILE A 526 13.56 34.80 -4.81
N SER A 527 13.32 36.09 -4.74
CA SER A 527 12.14 36.71 -5.35
C SER A 527 12.56 37.62 -6.46
N THR A 528 11.91 37.52 -7.62
CA THR A 528 12.04 38.38 -8.77
C THR A 528 10.72 39.15 -9.00
N ALA A 529 10.61 39.95 -10.04
CA ALA A 529 9.34 40.58 -10.41
C ALA A 529 8.31 39.53 -10.91
N ASP A 530 8.77 38.45 -11.50
CA ASP A 530 7.94 37.49 -12.22
C ASP A 530 7.68 36.19 -11.42
N ASP A 531 8.60 35.81 -10.52
CA ASP A 531 8.49 34.54 -9.75
C ASP A 531 9.11 34.65 -8.36
N THR A 532 8.75 33.69 -7.51
CA THR A 532 9.44 33.39 -6.25
C THR A 532 9.98 31.98 -6.31
N ARG A 533 11.28 31.82 -6.03
CA ARG A 533 11.99 30.55 -6.00
C ARG A 533 12.43 30.24 -4.58
N ILE A 534 12.19 29.00 -4.16
CA ILE A 534 12.55 28.54 -2.82
C ILE A 534 13.32 27.26 -3.00
N TRP A 535 14.50 27.19 -2.39
CA TRP A 535 15.30 25.96 -2.34
C TRP A 535 15.34 25.44 -0.91
N HIS A 536 15.11 24.14 -0.74
CA HIS A 536 15.20 23.45 0.53
C HIS A 536 15.62 22.01 0.33
N HIS A 537 16.77 21.65 0.86
CA HIS A 537 17.30 20.28 0.91
C HIS A 537 17.30 19.53 -0.45
N GLY A 538 17.86 20.18 -1.47
CA GLY A 538 17.98 19.61 -2.82
C GLY A 538 16.67 19.58 -3.60
N ARG A 539 15.63 20.25 -3.13
CA ARG A 539 14.35 20.44 -3.84
C ARG A 539 14.08 21.91 -4.07
N GLY A 540 13.56 22.22 -5.25
CA GLY A 540 13.22 23.57 -5.65
C GLY A 540 11.71 23.77 -5.80
N TYR A 541 11.24 24.94 -5.45
CA TYR A 541 9.85 25.35 -5.64
C TYR A 541 9.86 26.67 -6.39
N VAL A 542 9.15 26.74 -7.50
CA VAL A 542 9.04 27.96 -8.32
C VAL A 542 7.57 28.33 -8.40
N LEU A 543 7.23 29.52 -7.93
CA LEU A 543 5.88 30.07 -7.94
C LEU A 543 5.87 31.29 -8.81
N TRP A 544 5.03 31.34 -9.82
CA TRP A 544 4.91 32.49 -10.72
C TRP A 544 3.52 33.09 -10.81
N ASN A 545 2.66 32.73 -9.87
CA ASN A 545 1.40 33.41 -9.56
C ASN A 545 1.26 33.52 -8.04
N ASN A 546 0.49 34.46 -7.54
CA ASN A 546 0.18 34.66 -6.12
C ASN A 546 1.42 34.92 -5.25
N LEU A 547 2.35 35.71 -5.72
CA LEU A 547 3.63 35.95 -5.04
C LEU A 547 3.43 36.56 -3.64
N ASP A 548 2.45 37.46 -3.48
CA ASP A 548 2.12 38.11 -2.19
C ASP A 548 1.39 37.18 -1.21
N SER A 549 0.84 36.06 -1.72
CA SER A 549 0.10 35.07 -0.93
C SER A 549 0.94 33.85 -0.54
N CYS A 550 2.23 33.86 -0.87
CA CYS A 550 3.16 32.77 -0.64
C CYS A 550 3.86 32.89 0.70
N PHE A 551 3.62 31.96 1.60
CA PHE A 551 4.17 31.93 2.94
C PHE A 551 5.12 30.74 3.12
N THR A 552 6.29 31.04 3.72
CA THR A 552 7.24 30.01 4.18
C THR A 552 7.38 30.09 5.69
N ARG A 553 7.45 28.93 6.33
CA ARG A 553 7.64 28.82 7.77
C ARG A 553 8.59 27.68 8.08
N THR A 554 9.64 27.96 8.84
CA THR A 554 10.46 26.94 9.48
C THR A 554 10.26 27.07 10.97
N ALA A 555 9.65 26.08 11.60
CA ALA A 555 9.27 26.18 13.01
C ALA A 555 9.39 24.84 13.75
N ALA A 556 9.63 24.93 15.05
CA ALA A 556 9.44 23.81 15.94
C ALA A 556 7.97 23.39 15.96
N SER A 557 7.73 22.09 15.92
CA SER A 557 6.42 21.47 16.06
C SER A 557 6.51 20.39 17.14
N SER A 558 5.41 20.15 17.85
CA SER A 558 5.29 19.08 18.82
C SER A 558 3.93 18.42 18.72
N GLY A 559 3.89 17.14 19.07
CA GLY A 559 2.66 16.35 19.02
C GLY A 559 2.85 14.98 19.65
N SER A 560 1.88 14.11 19.48
CA SER A 560 1.93 12.76 20.04
C SER A 560 1.50 11.72 19.01
N TRP A 561 2.18 10.58 19.01
CA TRP A 561 1.75 9.42 18.25
C TRP A 561 0.35 8.95 18.64
N HIS A 562 -0.03 9.13 19.92
CA HIS A 562 -1.37 8.82 20.41
C HIS A 562 -2.49 9.61 19.68
N ASP A 563 -2.19 10.82 19.24
CA ASP A 563 -3.15 11.64 18.50
C ASP A 563 -3.44 11.11 17.09
N VAL A 564 -2.50 10.36 16.53
CA VAL A 564 -2.59 9.73 15.20
C VAL A 564 -3.07 8.29 15.32
N MET A 565 -2.52 7.54 16.29
CA MET A 565 -2.76 6.11 16.51
C MET A 565 -2.98 5.87 18.00
N LYS A 566 -4.19 5.55 18.41
CA LYS A 566 -4.59 5.39 19.82
C LYS A 566 -3.85 4.28 20.58
N MET A 567 -3.17 3.39 19.87
CA MET A 567 -2.36 2.33 20.49
C MET A 567 -1.09 2.84 21.21
N TYR A 568 -0.63 4.04 20.90
CA TYR A 568 0.55 4.63 21.55
C TYR A 568 0.21 5.31 22.88
N LYS A 569 1.21 5.42 23.75
CA LYS A 569 1.13 6.30 24.93
C LYS A 569 1.11 7.76 24.46
N ASN A 570 0.55 8.62 25.30
CA ASN A 570 0.46 10.05 25.00
C ASN A 570 1.76 10.79 25.36
N ASP A 571 2.89 10.31 24.83
CA ASP A 571 4.19 10.94 25.01
C ASP A 571 4.39 12.03 23.96
N THR A 572 4.98 13.15 24.35
CA THR A 572 5.27 14.25 23.45
C THR A 572 6.53 13.97 22.64
N VAL A 573 6.43 14.10 21.33
CA VAL A 573 7.57 14.15 20.41
C VAL A 573 7.67 15.54 19.81
N SER A 574 8.89 15.96 19.45
CA SER A 574 9.16 17.30 18.91
C SER A 574 10.13 17.23 17.74
N GLY A 575 10.04 18.20 16.86
CA GLY A 575 10.93 18.33 15.72
C GLY A 575 10.75 19.66 15.03
N ARG A 576 11.46 19.86 13.93
CA ARG A 576 11.42 21.10 13.16
C ARG A 576 10.91 20.83 11.76
N LEU A 577 9.88 21.58 11.32
CA LEU A 577 9.25 21.40 10.02
C LEU A 577 9.47 22.65 9.15
N PHE A 578 9.70 22.40 7.87
CA PHE A 578 9.55 23.37 6.79
C PHE A 578 8.15 23.27 6.22
N THR A 579 7.45 24.40 6.08
CA THR A 579 6.12 24.48 5.49
C THR A 579 6.10 25.62 4.46
N LEU A 580 5.57 25.34 3.28
CA LEU A 580 5.34 26.29 2.19
C LEU A 580 3.88 26.20 1.75
N TYR A 581 3.15 27.30 1.77
CA TYR A 581 1.75 27.33 1.38
C TYR A 581 1.31 28.65 0.76
N LEU A 582 0.19 28.62 0.04
CA LEU A 582 -0.52 29.75 -0.51
C LEU A 582 -1.77 30.02 0.30
N ASP A 583 -2.09 31.29 0.59
CA ASP A 583 -3.30 31.70 1.30
C ASP A 583 -4.15 32.61 0.40
N TYR A 584 -5.39 32.23 0.18
CA TYR A 584 -6.35 32.97 -0.67
C TYR A 584 -7.29 33.87 0.17
N GLY A 585 -7.06 33.95 1.48
CA GLY A 585 -7.94 34.68 2.38
C GLY A 585 -9.28 33.97 2.64
N VAL A 586 -10.24 34.75 3.11
CA VAL A 586 -11.60 34.27 3.41
C VAL A 586 -12.52 34.46 2.21
N ARG A 587 -13.44 33.53 2.00
CA ARG A 587 -14.43 33.56 0.90
C ARG A 587 -13.78 33.81 -0.48
N PRO A 588 -12.74 33.06 -0.86
CA PRO A 588 -12.14 33.20 -2.17
C PRO A 588 -13.18 32.97 -3.27
N LYS A 589 -13.05 33.70 -4.38
CA LYS A 589 -13.88 33.57 -5.57
C LYS A 589 -12.97 33.40 -6.78
N GLU A 590 -13.07 32.25 -7.46
CA GLU A 590 -12.31 31.90 -8.67
C GLU A 590 -10.78 32.11 -8.53
N SER A 591 -10.24 31.94 -7.30
CA SER A 591 -8.80 32.03 -7.08
C SER A 591 -8.06 30.91 -7.81
N SER A 592 -6.77 31.15 -8.12
CA SER A 592 -5.95 30.20 -8.86
C SER A 592 -4.52 30.16 -8.33
N TYR A 593 -3.76 29.13 -8.70
CA TYR A 593 -2.32 29.04 -8.46
C TYR A 593 -1.59 28.38 -9.63
N CYS A 594 -0.29 28.69 -9.71
CA CYS A 594 0.65 28.01 -10.58
C CYS A 594 2.01 27.92 -9.89
N TYR A 595 2.50 26.70 -9.70
CA TYR A 595 3.84 26.46 -9.21
C TYR A 595 4.44 25.18 -9.79
N ALA A 596 5.76 25.09 -9.81
CA ALA A 596 6.50 23.87 -10.11
C ALA A 596 7.30 23.41 -8.90
N VAL A 597 7.39 22.09 -8.72
CA VAL A 597 8.34 21.46 -7.81
C VAL A 597 9.41 20.79 -8.65
N LEU A 598 10.68 21.11 -8.35
CA LEU A 598 11.86 20.46 -8.90
C LEU A 598 12.34 19.45 -7.85
N PRO A 599 12.09 18.15 -8.05
CA PRO A 599 12.32 17.13 -7.02
C PRO A 599 13.79 16.92 -6.67
N GLU A 600 14.67 17.21 -7.63
CA GLU A 600 16.12 17.11 -7.49
C GLU A 600 16.77 18.28 -8.19
N THR A 601 17.32 19.23 -7.42
CA THR A 601 17.94 20.43 -7.99
C THR A 601 18.98 21.04 -7.05
N THR A 602 20.01 21.67 -7.63
CA THR A 602 20.91 22.55 -6.88
C THR A 602 20.36 23.96 -6.82
N GLU A 603 20.92 24.81 -5.95
CA GLU A 603 20.57 26.25 -5.93
C GLU A 603 20.84 26.92 -7.28
N ALA A 604 21.94 26.55 -7.95
CA ALA A 604 22.34 27.10 -9.24
C ALA A 604 21.33 26.70 -10.34
N ASP A 605 20.93 25.44 -10.38
CA ASP A 605 19.94 24.95 -11.34
C ASP A 605 18.57 25.58 -11.11
N LEU A 606 18.17 25.74 -9.82
CA LEU A 606 16.94 26.46 -9.49
C LEU A 606 16.96 27.91 -9.99
N ARG A 607 18.11 28.63 -9.85
CA ARG A 607 18.26 29.99 -10.36
C ARG A 607 18.10 30.07 -11.89
N ASN A 608 18.53 29.02 -12.59
CA ASN A 608 18.53 28.95 -14.05
C ASN A 608 17.30 28.22 -14.62
N PHE A 609 16.38 27.75 -13.75
CA PHE A 609 15.20 27.05 -14.22
C PHE A 609 14.34 27.91 -15.14
N ARG A 610 14.00 27.37 -16.29
CA ARG A 610 13.27 28.07 -17.35
C ARG A 610 11.77 27.82 -17.22
N THR A 611 11.07 28.78 -16.60
CA THR A 611 9.60 28.74 -16.49
C THR A 611 8.91 28.82 -17.86
N ASP A 612 9.54 29.45 -18.86
CA ASP A 612 9.03 29.58 -20.24
C ASP A 612 8.99 28.24 -21.01
N ASN A 613 9.64 27.16 -20.47
CA ASN A 613 9.50 25.80 -20.98
C ASN A 613 8.09 25.25 -20.71
N PHE A 614 7.41 25.73 -19.68
CA PHE A 614 6.05 25.34 -19.31
C PHE A 614 5.10 26.54 -19.48
N ARG A 615 4.64 26.77 -20.70
CA ARG A 615 3.69 27.85 -20.97
C ARG A 615 2.30 27.43 -20.55
N VAL A 616 1.78 28.07 -19.51
CA VAL A 616 0.37 27.90 -19.12
C VAL A 616 -0.51 28.61 -20.13
N MET A 617 -1.19 27.85 -20.97
CA MET A 617 -2.05 28.36 -22.02
C MET A 617 -3.42 28.81 -21.49
N CYS A 618 -3.92 28.06 -20.49
CA CYS A 618 -5.14 28.37 -19.77
C CYS A 618 -5.08 27.76 -18.36
N ASN A 619 -5.65 28.45 -17.37
CA ASN A 619 -5.81 27.93 -16.00
C ASN A 619 -7.10 28.52 -15.41
N ASP A 620 -8.23 28.01 -15.86
CA ASP A 620 -9.56 28.35 -15.35
C ASP A 620 -10.39 27.10 -14.99
N SER A 621 -11.64 27.28 -14.57
CA SER A 621 -12.52 26.19 -14.14
C SER A 621 -12.92 25.26 -15.29
N ARG A 622 -12.83 25.68 -16.55
CA ARG A 622 -13.24 24.90 -17.75
C ARG A 622 -12.07 24.16 -18.39
N LEU A 623 -10.88 24.81 -18.39
CA LEU A 623 -9.69 24.31 -19.06
C LEU A 623 -8.43 24.60 -18.23
N GLN A 624 -7.61 23.59 -18.04
CA GLN A 624 -6.22 23.75 -17.61
C GLN A 624 -5.32 23.16 -18.68
N ALA A 625 -4.47 23.98 -19.31
CA ALA A 625 -3.65 23.57 -20.43
C ALA A 625 -2.23 24.14 -20.35
N VAL A 626 -1.25 23.31 -20.65
CA VAL A 626 0.17 23.62 -20.64
C VAL A 626 0.80 23.21 -21.96
N TRP A 627 1.52 24.13 -22.59
CA TRP A 627 2.42 23.84 -23.70
C TRP A 627 3.84 23.62 -23.17
N GLN A 628 4.33 22.38 -23.26
CA GLN A 628 5.71 22.05 -22.96
C GLN A 628 6.58 22.27 -24.18
N VAL A 629 7.41 23.32 -24.14
CA VAL A 629 8.10 23.88 -25.31
C VAL A 629 9.19 22.94 -25.83
N ASP A 630 10.04 22.43 -24.95
CA ASP A 630 11.19 21.55 -25.29
C ASP A 630 10.76 20.25 -25.96
N ARG A 631 9.55 19.78 -25.66
CA ARG A 631 8.97 18.54 -26.20
C ARG A 631 7.94 18.78 -27.30
N SER A 632 7.52 20.00 -27.49
CA SER A 632 6.44 20.36 -28.42
C SER A 632 5.16 19.54 -28.15
N VAL A 633 4.73 19.51 -26.89
CA VAL A 633 3.56 18.74 -26.43
C VAL A 633 2.60 19.65 -25.67
N CYS A 634 1.32 19.56 -26.02
CA CYS A 634 0.23 20.16 -25.25
C CYS A 634 -0.37 19.13 -24.30
N TRP A 635 -0.47 19.49 -23.04
CA TRP A 635 -1.14 18.75 -21.97
C TRP A 635 -2.37 19.52 -21.53
N ALA A 636 -3.54 18.89 -21.50
CA ALA A 636 -4.78 19.59 -21.16
C ALA A 636 -5.75 18.72 -20.33
N ALA A 637 -6.39 19.35 -19.35
CA ALA A 637 -7.57 18.86 -18.66
C ALA A 637 -8.78 19.71 -19.08
N VAL A 638 -9.66 19.16 -19.89
CA VAL A 638 -10.78 19.82 -20.54
C VAL A 638 -12.07 19.38 -19.87
N ARG A 639 -12.80 20.30 -19.25
CA ARG A 639 -14.07 19.99 -18.54
C ARG A 639 -15.30 20.33 -19.36
N GLU A 640 -15.13 21.26 -20.30
CA GLU A 640 -16.17 21.68 -21.25
C GLU A 640 -15.56 21.78 -22.65
N PRO A 641 -16.33 21.59 -23.74
CA PRO A 641 -15.83 21.80 -25.10
C PRO A 641 -15.14 23.18 -25.25
N PHE A 642 -13.97 23.19 -25.87
CA PHE A 642 -13.12 24.38 -25.95
C PHE A 642 -12.24 24.37 -27.20
N THR A 643 -12.07 25.52 -27.86
CA THR A 643 -11.08 25.71 -28.92
C THR A 643 -9.85 26.40 -28.34
N LEU A 644 -8.68 25.79 -28.50
CA LEU A 644 -7.41 26.33 -28.02
C LEU A 644 -6.40 26.45 -29.16
N ARG A 645 -5.93 27.66 -29.40
CA ARG A 645 -4.74 27.89 -30.21
C ARG A 645 -3.49 27.78 -29.35
N VAL A 646 -2.77 26.69 -29.51
CA VAL A 646 -1.58 26.35 -28.70
C VAL A 646 -0.34 27.06 -29.26
N THR A 647 -0.13 26.92 -30.57
CA THR A 647 0.93 27.61 -31.32
C THR A 647 0.37 28.10 -32.67
N PRO A 648 1.12 28.86 -33.48
CA PRO A 648 0.67 29.18 -34.86
C PRO A 648 0.38 27.94 -35.70
N GLU A 649 1.05 26.80 -35.40
CA GLU A 649 0.94 25.54 -36.15
C GLU A 649 0.04 24.50 -35.46
N LEU A 650 -0.52 24.79 -34.26
CA LEU A 650 -1.36 23.88 -33.50
C LEU A 650 -2.58 24.59 -32.95
N GLU A 651 -3.74 24.30 -33.55
CA GLU A 651 -5.05 24.66 -33.05
C GLU A 651 -5.85 23.36 -32.76
N VAL A 652 -6.52 23.31 -31.62
CA VAL A 652 -7.25 22.13 -31.15
C VAL A 652 -8.66 22.51 -30.73
N ASP A 653 -9.66 21.84 -31.33
CA ASP A 653 -11.04 21.88 -30.84
C ASP A 653 -11.32 20.61 -30.03
N PHE A 654 -11.41 20.77 -28.73
CA PHE A 654 -11.80 19.72 -27.80
C PHE A 654 -13.32 19.61 -27.76
N HIS A 655 -13.88 18.56 -28.34
CA HIS A 655 -15.34 18.32 -28.34
C HIS A 655 -15.76 17.48 -27.13
N THR A 656 -14.88 16.58 -26.68
CA THR A 656 -15.14 15.66 -25.55
C THR A 656 -14.37 16.12 -24.31
N PRO A 657 -15.01 16.32 -23.15
CA PRO A 657 -14.30 16.54 -21.89
C PRO A 657 -13.37 15.37 -21.53
N GLY A 658 -12.17 15.68 -21.03
CA GLY A 658 -11.19 14.62 -20.69
C GLY A 658 -9.80 15.14 -20.49
N LEU A 659 -8.86 14.24 -20.36
CA LEU A 659 -7.42 14.51 -20.26
C LEU A 659 -6.76 14.23 -21.60
N TYR A 660 -5.92 15.15 -22.06
CA TYR A 660 -5.29 15.09 -23.37
C TYR A 660 -3.79 15.32 -23.29
N ARG A 661 -3.02 14.57 -24.10
CA ARG A 661 -1.67 14.86 -24.52
C ARG A 661 -1.66 14.92 -26.06
N ILE A 662 -1.19 16.00 -26.63
CA ILE A 662 -1.17 16.22 -28.10
C ILE A 662 0.25 16.61 -28.48
N GLY A 663 0.86 15.88 -29.38
CA GLY A 663 2.21 16.14 -29.89
C GLY A 663 2.43 15.55 -31.27
N ARG A 664 3.62 15.75 -31.83
CA ARG A 664 4.02 15.14 -33.11
C ARG A 664 4.50 13.71 -32.85
N GLY A 665 3.88 12.74 -33.53
CA GLY A 665 4.32 11.36 -33.59
C GLY A 665 5.39 11.12 -34.67
N THR A 666 5.84 9.87 -34.77
CA THR A 666 6.73 9.42 -35.83
C THR A 666 6.04 9.59 -37.18
N GLY A 667 6.70 10.27 -38.11
CA GLY A 667 6.10 10.56 -39.44
C GLY A 667 5.36 11.91 -39.51
N GLY A 668 5.41 12.74 -38.46
CA GLY A 668 4.90 14.11 -38.48
C GLY A 668 3.38 14.26 -38.30
N ARG A 669 2.66 13.16 -38.08
CA ARG A 669 1.23 13.15 -37.75
C ARG A 669 1.00 13.64 -36.32
N TRP A 670 -0.19 14.15 -36.05
CA TRP A 670 -0.58 14.47 -34.69
C TRP A 670 -0.96 13.23 -33.92
N GLU A 671 -0.23 12.99 -32.84
CA GLU A 671 -0.47 11.89 -31.90
C GLU A 671 -1.23 12.42 -30.69
N VAL A 672 -2.33 11.76 -30.36
CA VAL A 672 -3.20 12.11 -29.24
C VAL A 672 -3.25 10.94 -28.25
N TYR A 673 -3.02 11.25 -26.98
CA TYR A 673 -3.39 10.39 -25.86
C TYR A 673 -4.59 11.01 -25.19
N PHE A 674 -5.56 10.18 -24.84
CA PHE A 674 -6.79 10.58 -24.16
C PHE A 674 -7.10 9.66 -22.99
N SER A 675 -7.66 10.20 -21.92
CA SER A 675 -8.26 9.46 -20.83
C SER A 675 -9.55 10.14 -20.39
N ASP A 676 -10.59 9.34 -20.09
CA ASP A 676 -11.84 9.82 -19.49
C ASP A 676 -11.75 9.76 -17.95
N PRO A 677 -11.52 10.89 -17.26
CA PRO A 677 -11.44 10.91 -15.79
C PRO A 677 -12.80 10.67 -15.11
N MET A 678 -13.90 10.80 -15.82
CA MET A 678 -15.25 10.52 -15.31
C MET A 678 -15.66 9.05 -15.50
N GLN A 679 -14.97 8.32 -16.40
CA GLN A 679 -15.20 6.89 -16.72
C GLN A 679 -16.63 6.60 -17.18
N CYS A 680 -17.24 7.51 -17.93
CA CYS A 680 -18.63 7.41 -18.35
C CYS A 680 -18.87 7.62 -19.85
N GLN A 681 -17.81 7.96 -20.59
CA GLN A 681 -17.92 8.24 -22.03
C GLN A 681 -17.63 6.99 -22.85
N ASP A 682 -18.20 6.92 -24.06
CA ASP A 682 -18.04 5.79 -24.97
C ASP A 682 -17.10 6.11 -26.14
N GLU A 683 -16.93 7.40 -26.48
CA GLU A 683 -16.05 7.86 -27.56
C GLU A 683 -15.40 9.20 -27.21
N VAL A 684 -14.28 9.48 -27.86
CA VAL A 684 -13.62 10.78 -27.87
C VAL A 684 -13.72 11.41 -29.27
N GLN A 685 -14.08 12.70 -29.32
CA GLN A 685 -14.09 13.52 -30.53
C GLN A 685 -13.15 14.71 -30.35
N ILE A 686 -12.27 14.94 -31.30
CA ILE A 686 -11.29 16.03 -31.31
C ILE A 686 -11.03 16.49 -32.74
N THR A 687 -10.78 17.79 -32.91
CA THR A 687 -10.29 18.35 -34.18
C THR A 687 -8.91 18.96 -33.94
N VAL A 688 -7.93 18.58 -34.74
CA VAL A 688 -6.56 19.14 -34.71
C VAL A 688 -6.26 19.77 -36.08
N ASN A 689 -6.05 21.09 -36.10
CA ASN A 689 -5.82 21.88 -37.33
C ASN A 689 -6.87 21.60 -38.41
N GLY A 690 -8.14 21.60 -38.03
CA GLY A 690 -9.27 21.38 -38.93
C GLY A 690 -9.53 19.91 -39.33
N LYS A 691 -8.73 18.95 -38.85
CA LYS A 691 -8.89 17.52 -39.09
C LYS A 691 -9.54 16.85 -37.91
N GLN A 692 -10.69 16.25 -38.11
CA GLN A 692 -11.48 15.60 -37.06
C GLN A 692 -11.08 14.14 -36.90
N GLY A 693 -10.97 13.71 -35.62
CA GLY A 693 -10.82 12.32 -35.19
C GLY A 693 -11.95 11.93 -34.24
N THR A 694 -12.49 10.72 -34.43
CA THR A 694 -13.45 10.11 -33.49
C THR A 694 -13.00 8.69 -33.21
N HIS A 695 -12.87 8.32 -31.92
CA HIS A 695 -12.36 7.04 -31.50
C HIS A 695 -13.17 6.49 -30.31
N ALA A 696 -13.51 5.18 -30.38
CA ALA A 696 -14.16 4.50 -29.28
C ALA A 696 -13.23 4.38 -28.07
N LEU A 697 -13.76 4.58 -26.89
CA LEU A 697 -13.03 4.49 -25.63
C LEU A 697 -13.04 3.08 -25.04
N PRO A 698 -12.02 2.70 -24.27
CA PRO A 698 -11.99 1.47 -23.51
C PRO A 698 -13.23 1.34 -22.61
N GLN A 699 -13.81 0.14 -22.55
CA GLN A 699 -15.05 -0.12 -21.84
C GLN A 699 -14.87 -1.10 -20.68
N GLY A 700 -15.85 -1.19 -19.80
CA GLY A 700 -15.88 -2.12 -18.67
C GLY A 700 -14.76 -1.83 -17.67
N LYS A 701 -13.92 -2.82 -17.42
CA LYS A 701 -12.78 -2.75 -16.47
C LYS A 701 -11.67 -1.80 -16.90
N ASP A 702 -11.59 -1.47 -18.18
CA ASP A 702 -10.56 -0.63 -18.78
C ASP A 702 -11.00 0.83 -18.92
N ARG A 703 -12.22 1.20 -18.47
CA ARG A 703 -12.67 2.60 -18.42
C ARG A 703 -11.71 3.44 -17.57
N GLY A 704 -11.30 4.59 -18.10
CA GLY A 704 -10.32 5.48 -17.46
C GLY A 704 -8.86 5.18 -17.81
N THR A 705 -8.57 4.11 -18.56
CA THR A 705 -7.23 3.90 -19.11
C THR A 705 -6.92 4.89 -20.22
N THR A 706 -5.63 5.07 -20.51
CA THR A 706 -5.18 5.96 -21.59
C THR A 706 -5.34 5.27 -22.96
N LEU A 707 -6.06 5.92 -23.86
CA LEU A 707 -6.15 5.57 -25.29
C LEU A 707 -5.13 6.41 -26.08
N ARG A 708 -4.38 5.79 -27.00
CA ARG A 708 -3.48 6.45 -27.94
C ARG A 708 -4.01 6.30 -29.37
N PHE A 709 -4.04 7.39 -30.14
CA PHE A 709 -4.46 7.39 -31.54
C PHE A 709 -3.80 8.53 -32.32
N GLU A 710 -3.90 8.49 -33.65
CA GLU A 710 -3.41 9.54 -34.54
C GLU A 710 -4.58 10.29 -35.21
N VAL A 711 -4.39 11.60 -35.39
CA VAL A 711 -5.29 12.45 -36.21
C VAL A 711 -4.55 12.81 -37.50
N ASN A 712 -5.11 12.40 -38.64
CA ASN A 712 -4.47 12.49 -39.98
C ASN A 712 -4.77 13.80 -40.70
#